data_05b069f8cad143b943d13a2c55aee744
#
_entry.id   05b069f8cad143b943d13a2c55aee744
#
_cell.length_a   1.000
_cell.length_b   1.000
_cell.length_c   1.000
_cell.angle_alpha   90.00
_cell.angle_beta   90.00
_cell.angle_gamma   90.00
#
_symmetry.space_group_name_H-M   'P 1'
#
loop_
_entity.id
_entity.type
_entity.pdbx_description
1 polymer ?
#
loop_
_entity_poly.entity_id
_entity_poly.type
_entity_poly.pdbx_seq_one_letter_code
_entity_poly.pdbx_strand_id
1 'polypeptide(L)'
;MKILMTLMGLEIGGAETHVTELVRELHRRGHTVIVASNGGVYESALSDAGIRHVQIPMHRRSPGDMLRSLVMLRRLIQQEQPDLVHAHARIPAFLCGILHRQMGFPFITSAHGVFAVTPLLCTFTDWGQRTVAVSEDIRTYLMESYGVPPDQIHLTINAVDTRNFCAGPRDEELARELNLGTGPVIGHISRLDQATVKAARELIALMPRVLEAHPNAQLLIVGGGNKEESLHQAAEQINRHTGRKAIVMTGSRTDIARLIRQCDVFVGVSRAALEAVSCGKPTILAGNEGYIGTLTPDVLSQAQQSNFCCRGFEPICGDRLLGDLLHLLSLDAAEREALVRFGRELIETDYSVSKMTQDYLDAYEALLNPKRVIKAAVSGYYGFGNLGDDAILHAISGMFRQFPVPVRLTVLSNSPPDTIRQYRLNAVPRFSPLGLLRTLKESDLLISGGGSLLQNKTSTRSLIYYLAVIRLAQLLHKPVVIYANGIGPLFGRKNRRLVRRAIEKCALVTLRDQQSLEELRSVGVLRRDLHVTGDPAFTLKPTHAPRELLRELGIADDRQVVGISVRELRDNDHFPEQFARLCDRLSLELGKTIVFLVMQESRDEALSRRIMEQMTVPAYLAKTPGDPGAMLSLIRDMDAVVSMRLHTIIFAAQMQVPVAGCIYDPKVAAFLDLLELPSCGTPRDMDADHAFEVTAGLLRDRTAIRTRLGGIIAEQTRQAETTTELFAAMLREQGLM
;
A
#
# COMPACT_ATOMS: atom_id res chain seq x y z
N MET A 1 -14.96 12.97 -26.71
CA MET A 1 -15.75 11.80 -26.27
C MET A 1 -17.11 12.27 -25.73
N LYS A 2 -18.15 11.44 -25.90
CA LYS A 2 -19.46 11.63 -25.29
C LYS A 2 -19.59 10.69 -24.09
N ILE A 3 -19.74 11.26 -22.89
CA ILE A 3 -19.67 10.56 -21.62
C ILE A 3 -21.02 10.68 -20.89
N LEU A 4 -21.60 9.55 -20.48
CA LEU A 4 -22.75 9.54 -19.60
C LEU A 4 -22.31 9.29 -18.14
N MET A 5 -22.42 10.32 -17.30
CA MET A 5 -22.19 10.23 -15.86
C MET A 5 -23.47 9.88 -15.11
N THR A 6 -23.41 8.91 -14.21
CA THR A 6 -24.59 8.49 -13.42
C THR A 6 -24.27 8.54 -11.94
N LEU A 7 -25.13 9.17 -11.14
CA LEU A 7 -24.99 9.28 -9.69
C LEU A 7 -26.36 9.31 -9.00
N MET A 8 -26.41 9.15 -7.68
CA MET A 8 -27.67 9.08 -6.94
C MET A 8 -28.39 10.42 -6.90
N GLY A 9 -27.68 11.50 -6.62
CA GLY A 9 -28.20 12.87 -6.50
C GLY A 9 -27.07 13.89 -6.71
N LEU A 10 -27.41 15.16 -6.63
CA LEU A 10 -26.50 16.32 -6.75
C LEU A 10 -26.63 17.23 -5.50
N GLU A 11 -26.76 16.62 -4.33
CA GLU A 11 -26.83 17.33 -3.05
C GLU A 11 -25.43 17.73 -2.58
N ILE A 12 -25.33 18.45 -1.45
CA ILE A 12 -24.05 18.85 -0.87
C ILE A 12 -23.37 17.62 -0.27
N GLY A 13 -22.30 17.16 -0.91
CA GLY A 13 -21.50 16.02 -0.49
C GLY A 13 -20.16 15.94 -1.22
N GLY A 14 -19.19 15.21 -0.64
CA GLY A 14 -17.85 15.10 -1.21
C GLY A 14 -17.83 14.44 -2.60
N ALA A 15 -18.62 13.39 -2.78
CA ALA A 15 -18.73 12.69 -4.06
C ALA A 15 -19.42 13.53 -5.14
N GLU A 16 -20.49 14.22 -4.76
CA GLU A 16 -21.27 15.08 -5.65
C GLU A 16 -20.46 16.29 -6.11
N THR A 17 -19.71 16.91 -5.19
CA THR A 17 -18.77 18.00 -5.54
C THR A 17 -17.67 17.52 -6.45
N HIS A 18 -17.05 16.36 -6.14
CA HIS A 18 -16.02 15.74 -6.97
C HIS A 18 -16.52 15.51 -8.42
N VAL A 19 -17.73 14.95 -8.56
CA VAL A 19 -18.33 14.71 -9.89
C VAL A 19 -18.63 16.00 -10.61
N THR A 20 -19.18 17.01 -9.92
CA THR A 20 -19.51 18.30 -10.51
C THR A 20 -18.26 19.00 -11.07
N GLU A 21 -17.16 18.98 -10.32
CA GLU A 21 -15.89 19.54 -10.77
C GLU A 21 -15.28 18.76 -11.94
N LEU A 22 -15.31 17.43 -11.88
CA LEU A 22 -14.87 16.57 -12.97
C LEU A 22 -15.63 16.83 -14.27
N VAL A 23 -16.96 16.89 -14.17
CA VAL A 23 -17.86 17.10 -15.32
C VAL A 23 -17.61 18.45 -15.95
N ARG A 24 -17.47 19.52 -15.14
CA ARG A 24 -17.16 20.87 -15.62
C ARG A 24 -15.82 20.94 -16.33
N GLU A 25 -14.79 20.32 -15.76
CA GLU A 25 -13.45 20.31 -16.37
C GLU A 25 -13.39 19.47 -17.65
N LEU A 26 -14.06 18.30 -17.68
CA LEU A 26 -14.20 17.50 -18.90
C LEU A 26 -14.90 18.29 -20.01
N HIS A 27 -15.99 19.00 -19.67
CA HIS A 27 -16.70 19.84 -20.62
C HIS A 27 -15.82 21.00 -21.15
N ARG A 28 -15.06 21.64 -20.26
CA ARG A 28 -14.08 22.69 -20.64
C ARG A 28 -12.99 22.17 -21.56
N ARG A 29 -12.60 20.89 -21.44
CA ARG A 29 -11.63 20.22 -22.34
C ARG A 29 -12.25 19.73 -23.67
N GLY A 30 -13.51 20.09 -23.94
CA GLY A 30 -14.20 19.80 -25.20
C GLY A 30 -14.86 18.42 -25.26
N HIS A 31 -15.08 17.75 -24.13
CA HIS A 31 -15.87 16.52 -24.08
C HIS A 31 -17.37 16.83 -23.92
N THR A 32 -18.22 16.03 -24.54
CA THR A 32 -19.68 16.12 -24.32
C THR A 32 -20.06 15.28 -23.12
N VAL A 33 -20.52 15.91 -22.04
CA VAL A 33 -20.90 15.20 -20.82
C VAL A 33 -22.40 15.34 -20.56
N ILE A 34 -23.06 14.21 -20.29
CA ILE A 34 -24.47 14.16 -19.88
C ILE A 34 -24.47 13.61 -18.45
N VAL A 35 -25.17 14.28 -17.53
CA VAL A 35 -25.30 13.85 -16.15
C VAL A 35 -26.71 13.32 -15.88
N ALA A 36 -26.81 12.08 -15.38
CA ALA A 36 -28.07 11.48 -14.98
C ALA A 36 -28.09 11.27 -13.46
N SER A 37 -29.03 11.90 -12.76
CA SER A 37 -29.20 11.79 -11.30
C SER A 37 -30.63 12.16 -10.87
N ASN A 38 -30.92 12.05 -9.57
CA ASN A 38 -32.21 12.54 -9.04
C ASN A 38 -32.31 14.07 -9.00
N GLY A 39 -31.25 14.81 -9.29
CA GLY A 39 -31.14 16.24 -9.13
C GLY A 39 -30.59 16.66 -7.77
N GLY A 40 -30.61 17.99 -7.50
CA GLY A 40 -30.14 18.61 -6.26
C GLY A 40 -29.47 19.96 -6.47
N VAL A 41 -28.81 20.46 -5.43
CA VAL A 41 -28.25 21.83 -5.35
C VAL A 41 -27.31 22.17 -6.51
N TYR A 42 -26.55 21.19 -7.01
CA TYR A 42 -25.55 21.40 -8.10
C TYR A 42 -26.17 21.41 -9.51
N GLU A 43 -27.48 21.23 -9.69
CA GLU A 43 -28.12 21.30 -11.03
C GLU A 43 -27.91 22.65 -11.71
N SER A 44 -28.06 23.75 -10.96
CA SER A 44 -27.84 25.11 -11.48
C SER A 44 -26.38 25.25 -12.00
N ALA A 45 -25.42 24.79 -11.23
CA ALA A 45 -24.01 24.88 -11.61
C ALA A 45 -23.66 24.07 -12.87
N LEU A 46 -24.38 22.97 -13.15
CA LEU A 46 -24.26 22.21 -14.39
C LEU A 46 -24.93 22.96 -15.56
N SER A 47 -26.13 23.49 -15.35
CA SER A 47 -26.91 24.27 -16.35
C SER A 47 -26.16 25.52 -16.77
N ASP A 48 -25.61 26.27 -15.81
CA ASP A 48 -24.79 27.47 -16.06
C ASP A 48 -23.52 27.17 -16.88
N ALA A 49 -22.98 25.96 -16.73
CA ALA A 49 -21.84 25.47 -17.53
C ALA A 49 -22.27 24.89 -18.89
N GLY A 50 -23.54 24.89 -19.26
CA GLY A 50 -24.06 24.30 -20.49
C GLY A 50 -24.05 22.76 -20.53
N ILE A 51 -24.01 22.11 -19.35
CA ILE A 51 -23.96 20.65 -19.21
C ILE A 51 -25.38 20.11 -19.03
N ARG A 52 -25.77 19.17 -19.88
CA ARG A 52 -27.10 18.59 -19.84
C ARG A 52 -27.27 17.65 -18.65
N HIS A 53 -28.30 17.92 -17.82
CA HIS A 53 -28.77 17.04 -16.76
C HIS A 53 -30.05 16.29 -17.17
N VAL A 54 -30.20 15.04 -16.79
CA VAL A 54 -31.35 14.18 -16.98
C VAL A 54 -31.79 13.62 -15.64
N GLN A 55 -32.99 13.94 -15.21
CA GLN A 55 -33.51 13.49 -13.93
C GLN A 55 -33.91 12.01 -13.97
N ILE A 56 -33.27 11.18 -13.16
CA ILE A 56 -33.55 9.74 -12.99
C ILE A 56 -33.49 9.39 -11.49
N PRO A 57 -34.54 8.74 -10.92
CA PRO A 57 -34.70 8.56 -9.46
C PRO A 57 -33.83 7.43 -8.88
N MET A 58 -32.49 7.45 -9.14
CA MET A 58 -31.54 6.42 -8.71
C MET A 58 -31.19 6.44 -7.20
N HIS A 59 -31.74 7.38 -6.45
CA HIS A 59 -31.53 7.47 -5.00
C HIS A 59 -32.42 6.51 -4.20
N ARG A 60 -33.53 6.01 -4.79
CA ARG A 60 -34.51 5.14 -4.14
C ARG A 60 -34.19 3.66 -4.36
N ARG A 61 -34.42 2.88 -3.29
CA ARG A 61 -34.09 1.44 -3.26
C ARG A 61 -35.31 0.54 -3.47
N SER A 62 -36.50 1.11 -3.72
CA SER A 62 -37.69 0.31 -3.97
C SER A 62 -37.56 -0.42 -5.31
N PRO A 63 -38.01 -1.70 -5.44
CA PRO A 63 -37.95 -2.44 -6.68
C PRO A 63 -38.61 -1.71 -7.87
N GLY A 64 -39.69 -1.00 -7.62
CA GLY A 64 -40.39 -0.20 -8.64
C GLY A 64 -39.57 0.98 -9.14
N ASP A 65 -38.95 1.74 -8.23
CA ASP A 65 -38.08 2.87 -8.60
C ASP A 65 -36.79 2.38 -9.31
N MET A 66 -36.25 1.24 -8.90
CA MET A 66 -35.10 0.65 -9.56
C MET A 66 -35.43 0.20 -10.99
N LEU A 67 -36.59 -0.44 -11.21
CA LEU A 67 -37.04 -0.82 -12.54
C LEU A 67 -37.31 0.41 -13.42
N ARG A 68 -37.94 1.44 -12.87
CA ARG A 68 -38.18 2.72 -13.55
C ARG A 68 -36.87 3.36 -13.97
N SER A 69 -35.89 3.44 -13.06
CA SER A 69 -34.55 3.97 -13.33
C SER A 69 -33.82 3.17 -14.42
N LEU A 70 -33.93 1.83 -14.40
CA LEU A 70 -33.34 0.95 -15.41
C LEU A 70 -33.91 1.23 -16.80
N VAL A 71 -35.25 1.37 -16.93
CA VAL A 71 -35.92 1.67 -18.19
C VAL A 71 -35.50 3.06 -18.71
N MET A 72 -35.46 4.07 -17.82
CA MET A 72 -35.07 5.42 -18.20
C MET A 72 -33.59 5.50 -18.64
N LEU A 73 -32.68 4.86 -17.90
CA LEU A 73 -31.26 4.75 -18.28
C LEU A 73 -31.09 4.04 -19.62
N ARG A 74 -31.80 2.93 -19.83
CA ARG A 74 -31.76 2.20 -21.12
C ARG A 74 -32.12 3.09 -22.28
N ARG A 75 -33.24 3.84 -22.15
CA ARG A 75 -33.68 4.79 -23.19
C ARG A 75 -32.67 5.89 -23.43
N LEU A 76 -32.12 6.46 -22.35
CA LEU A 76 -31.12 7.51 -22.44
C LEU A 76 -29.86 7.01 -23.17
N ILE A 77 -29.33 5.84 -22.81
CA ILE A 77 -28.17 5.23 -23.47
C ILE A 77 -28.43 4.94 -24.94
N GLN A 78 -29.63 4.45 -25.27
CA GLN A 78 -30.02 4.20 -26.67
C GLN A 78 -30.16 5.47 -27.51
N GLN A 79 -30.65 6.54 -26.92
CA GLN A 79 -30.82 7.85 -27.60
C GLN A 79 -29.51 8.58 -27.78
N GLU A 80 -28.69 8.59 -26.73
CA GLU A 80 -27.47 9.39 -26.69
C GLU A 80 -26.24 8.69 -27.26
N GLN A 81 -26.23 7.34 -27.31
CA GLN A 81 -25.10 6.54 -27.78
C GLN A 81 -23.76 7.04 -27.21
N PRO A 82 -23.58 7.07 -25.89
CA PRO A 82 -22.35 7.57 -25.28
C PRO A 82 -21.17 6.63 -25.63
N ASP A 83 -19.96 7.19 -25.79
CA ASP A 83 -18.73 6.43 -25.96
C ASP A 83 -18.44 5.56 -24.75
N LEU A 84 -18.80 6.05 -23.56
CA LEU A 84 -18.70 5.29 -22.30
C LEU A 84 -19.78 5.76 -21.28
N VAL A 85 -20.10 4.87 -20.34
CA VAL A 85 -20.94 5.16 -19.17
C VAL A 85 -20.09 5.07 -17.92
N HIS A 86 -20.16 6.10 -17.09
CA HIS A 86 -19.42 6.20 -15.83
C HIS A 86 -20.38 6.32 -14.64
N ALA A 87 -20.32 5.37 -13.71
CA ALA A 87 -21.20 5.38 -12.53
C ALA A 87 -20.43 5.71 -11.25
N HIS A 88 -20.98 6.67 -10.50
CA HIS A 88 -20.47 7.12 -9.20
C HIS A 88 -21.47 6.73 -8.10
N ALA A 89 -21.32 5.66 -7.47
CA ALA A 89 -22.08 5.05 -6.39
C ALA A 89 -22.69 3.69 -6.76
N ARG A 90 -22.96 2.87 -5.74
CA ARG A 90 -23.33 1.45 -5.92
C ARG A 90 -24.64 1.22 -6.67
N ILE A 91 -25.68 2.04 -6.43
CA ILE A 91 -26.97 1.83 -7.10
C ILE A 91 -26.89 2.18 -8.60
N PRO A 92 -26.38 3.34 -9.01
CA PRO A 92 -26.10 3.62 -10.42
C PRO A 92 -25.20 2.54 -11.06
N ALA A 93 -24.13 2.12 -10.36
CA ALA A 93 -23.23 1.09 -10.85
C ALA A 93 -23.92 -0.26 -11.08
N PHE A 94 -24.79 -0.69 -10.16
CA PHE A 94 -25.58 -1.91 -10.32
C PHE A 94 -26.51 -1.85 -11.54
N LEU A 95 -27.27 -0.74 -11.69
CA LEU A 95 -28.18 -0.55 -12.81
C LEU A 95 -27.44 -0.49 -14.16
N CYS A 96 -26.34 0.29 -14.20
CA CYS A 96 -25.49 0.37 -15.40
C CYS A 96 -24.82 -0.97 -15.73
N GLY A 97 -24.41 -1.74 -14.73
CA GLY A 97 -23.83 -3.08 -14.92
C GLY A 97 -24.81 -4.08 -15.53
N ILE A 98 -26.11 -4.04 -15.16
CA ILE A 98 -27.16 -4.81 -15.82
C ILE A 98 -27.28 -4.44 -17.30
N LEU A 99 -27.34 -3.13 -17.57
CA LEU A 99 -27.48 -2.61 -18.94
C LEU A 99 -26.20 -2.86 -19.77
N HIS A 100 -25.03 -2.75 -19.19
CA HIS A 100 -23.76 -3.08 -19.83
C HIS A 100 -23.74 -4.52 -20.35
N ARG A 101 -24.14 -5.49 -19.50
CA ARG A 101 -24.24 -6.90 -19.91
C ARG A 101 -25.22 -7.16 -21.05
N GLN A 102 -26.25 -6.30 -21.22
CA GLN A 102 -27.25 -6.44 -22.28
C GLN A 102 -26.89 -5.66 -23.56
N MET A 103 -26.23 -4.51 -23.42
CA MET A 103 -26.04 -3.56 -24.52
C MET A 103 -24.59 -3.43 -24.98
N GLY A 104 -23.60 -3.88 -24.16
CA GLY A 104 -22.18 -3.95 -24.54
C GLY A 104 -21.40 -2.62 -24.56
N PHE A 105 -21.96 -1.54 -24.03
CA PHE A 105 -21.23 -0.25 -23.99
C PHE A 105 -20.05 -0.28 -23.01
N PRO A 106 -18.97 0.51 -23.23
CA PRO A 106 -17.88 0.63 -22.27
C PRO A 106 -18.35 1.20 -20.93
N PHE A 107 -17.98 0.51 -19.83
CA PHE A 107 -18.50 0.81 -18.50
C PHE A 107 -17.40 0.91 -17.46
N ILE A 108 -17.34 2.06 -16.77
CA ILE A 108 -16.41 2.37 -15.67
C ILE A 108 -17.17 2.84 -14.44
N THR A 109 -16.58 2.64 -13.27
CA THR A 109 -17.15 3.09 -11.99
C THR A 109 -16.14 3.92 -11.19
N SER A 110 -16.63 4.71 -10.21
CA SER A 110 -15.79 5.35 -9.19
C SER A 110 -16.24 4.96 -7.79
N ALA A 111 -15.26 4.64 -6.95
CA ALA A 111 -15.44 4.38 -5.53
C ALA A 111 -14.97 5.59 -4.72
N HIS A 112 -15.89 6.21 -3.97
CA HIS A 112 -15.66 7.44 -3.18
C HIS A 112 -15.55 7.20 -1.68
N GLY A 113 -15.68 5.96 -1.21
CA GLY A 113 -15.59 5.62 0.21
C GLY A 113 -15.64 4.13 0.49
N VAL A 114 -15.29 3.79 1.71
CA VAL A 114 -15.37 2.43 2.24
C VAL A 114 -16.75 2.23 2.85
N PHE A 115 -17.40 1.13 2.51
CA PHE A 115 -18.74 0.79 3.00
C PHE A 115 -18.75 -0.61 3.59
N ALA A 116 -19.71 -0.87 4.50
CA ALA A 116 -19.90 -2.20 5.06
C ALA A 116 -20.11 -3.24 3.93
N VAL A 117 -19.40 -4.35 4.02
CA VAL A 117 -19.43 -5.43 3.05
C VAL A 117 -20.25 -6.58 3.61
N THR A 118 -21.24 -7.03 2.86
CA THR A 118 -21.99 -8.27 3.15
C THR A 118 -21.97 -9.17 1.93
N PRO A 119 -22.09 -10.49 2.07
CA PRO A 119 -22.12 -11.41 0.91
C PRO A 119 -23.18 -11.04 -0.14
N LEU A 120 -24.33 -10.56 0.32
CA LEU A 120 -25.41 -10.11 -0.57
C LEU A 120 -25.00 -8.85 -1.35
N LEU A 121 -24.39 -7.87 -0.69
CA LEU A 121 -23.95 -6.64 -1.35
C LEU A 121 -22.81 -6.90 -2.35
N CYS A 122 -21.94 -7.87 -2.09
CA CYS A 122 -20.91 -8.26 -3.07
C CYS A 122 -21.53 -8.79 -4.36
N THR A 123 -22.63 -9.50 -4.27
CA THR A 123 -23.35 -10.06 -5.44
C THR A 123 -24.03 -8.96 -6.28
N PHE A 124 -24.49 -7.89 -5.64
CA PHE A 124 -25.20 -6.78 -6.29
C PHE A 124 -24.32 -5.54 -6.57
N THR A 125 -23.03 -5.61 -6.28
CA THR A 125 -22.12 -4.51 -6.62
C THR A 125 -21.38 -4.85 -7.90
N ASP A 126 -21.45 -3.96 -8.90
CA ASP A 126 -20.72 -4.05 -10.15
C ASP A 126 -19.69 -2.92 -10.22
N TRP A 127 -18.42 -3.28 -10.34
CA TRP A 127 -17.33 -2.32 -10.42
C TRP A 127 -16.92 -1.98 -11.87
N GLY A 128 -17.70 -2.46 -12.85
CA GLY A 128 -17.45 -2.21 -14.26
C GLY A 128 -16.24 -2.97 -14.82
N GLN A 129 -15.87 -2.64 -16.05
CA GLN A 129 -14.67 -3.16 -16.70
C GLN A 129 -13.39 -2.56 -16.12
N ARG A 130 -13.51 -1.33 -15.59
CA ARG A 130 -12.50 -0.60 -14.82
C ARG A 130 -13.17 0.18 -13.71
N THR A 131 -12.41 0.49 -12.69
CA THR A 131 -12.89 1.33 -11.59
C THR A 131 -11.83 2.35 -11.19
N VAL A 132 -12.28 3.51 -10.74
CA VAL A 132 -11.42 4.58 -10.21
C VAL A 132 -11.57 4.60 -8.68
N ALA A 133 -10.47 4.54 -7.96
CA ALA A 133 -10.39 4.72 -6.52
C ALA A 133 -9.83 6.10 -6.21
N VAL A 134 -10.47 6.85 -5.32
CA VAL A 134 -10.04 8.22 -4.98
C VAL A 134 -8.95 8.27 -3.91
N SER A 135 -8.47 7.10 -3.45
CA SER A 135 -7.38 6.98 -2.48
C SER A 135 -6.85 5.54 -2.41
N GLU A 136 -5.66 5.35 -1.82
CA GLU A 136 -5.03 4.03 -1.68
C GLU A 136 -5.78 3.09 -0.73
N ASP A 137 -6.41 3.59 0.32
CA ASP A 137 -7.24 2.78 1.21
C ASP A 137 -8.50 2.26 0.51
N ILE A 138 -9.10 3.05 -0.38
CA ILE A 138 -10.23 2.61 -1.22
C ILE A 138 -9.76 1.58 -2.26
N ARG A 139 -8.59 1.76 -2.85
CA ARG A 139 -8.01 0.75 -3.74
C ARG A 139 -7.83 -0.58 -3.01
N THR A 140 -7.24 -0.56 -1.81
CA THR A 140 -7.08 -1.75 -0.96
C THR A 140 -8.43 -2.39 -0.63
N TYR A 141 -9.42 -1.58 -0.26
CA TYR A 141 -10.79 -2.05 -0.03
C TYR A 141 -11.42 -2.75 -1.25
N LEU A 142 -11.25 -2.20 -2.45
CA LEU A 142 -11.76 -2.82 -3.68
C LEU A 142 -11.09 -4.18 -3.95
N MET A 143 -9.79 -4.26 -3.72
CA MET A 143 -9.02 -5.50 -3.91
C MET A 143 -9.38 -6.56 -2.86
N GLU A 144 -9.40 -6.20 -1.58
CA GLU A 144 -9.64 -7.15 -0.48
C GLU A 144 -11.09 -7.60 -0.39
N SER A 145 -12.05 -6.66 -0.53
CA SER A 145 -13.46 -6.93 -0.28
C SER A 145 -14.22 -7.42 -1.50
N TYR A 146 -13.80 -7.01 -2.69
CA TYR A 146 -14.50 -7.33 -3.95
C TYR A 146 -13.64 -8.11 -4.94
N GLY A 147 -12.35 -8.30 -4.67
CA GLY A 147 -11.43 -9.00 -5.57
C GLY A 147 -11.22 -8.29 -6.90
N VAL A 148 -11.38 -6.96 -6.94
CA VAL A 148 -11.12 -6.18 -8.16
C VAL A 148 -9.64 -6.24 -8.49
N PRO A 149 -9.25 -6.65 -9.70
CA PRO A 149 -7.86 -6.74 -10.10
C PRO A 149 -7.14 -5.38 -10.03
N PRO A 150 -5.89 -5.33 -9.50
CA PRO A 150 -5.15 -4.06 -9.34
C PRO A 150 -4.97 -3.30 -10.64
N ASP A 151 -4.80 -3.97 -11.77
CA ASP A 151 -4.66 -3.36 -13.10
C ASP A 151 -5.99 -2.87 -13.70
N GLN A 152 -7.13 -3.16 -13.07
CA GLN A 152 -8.43 -2.60 -13.39
C GLN A 152 -8.75 -1.38 -12.52
N ILE A 153 -7.96 -1.10 -11.48
CA ILE A 153 -8.17 0.03 -10.59
C ILE A 153 -7.23 1.15 -10.99
N HIS A 154 -7.81 2.28 -11.36
CA HIS A 154 -7.09 3.54 -11.54
C HIS A 154 -7.15 4.35 -10.24
N LEU A 155 -6.01 4.86 -9.81
CA LEU A 155 -5.96 5.74 -8.65
C LEU A 155 -6.13 7.19 -9.11
N THR A 156 -6.96 7.93 -8.42
CA THR A 156 -7.07 9.38 -8.53
C THR A 156 -7.10 10.00 -7.13
N ILE A 157 -7.39 11.25 -7.05
CA ILE A 157 -7.37 12.06 -5.83
C ILE A 157 -8.69 12.78 -5.62
N ASN A 158 -8.93 13.25 -4.39
CA ASN A 158 -9.93 14.27 -4.13
C ASN A 158 -9.32 15.64 -4.45
N ALA A 159 -9.70 16.19 -5.58
CA ALA A 159 -9.10 17.42 -6.10
C ALA A 159 -9.78 18.68 -5.57
N VAL A 160 -9.09 19.79 -5.70
CA VAL A 160 -9.53 21.14 -5.39
C VAL A 160 -9.54 22.00 -6.67
N ASP A 161 -10.61 22.77 -6.86
CA ASP A 161 -10.61 23.81 -7.90
C ASP A 161 -9.76 25.00 -7.45
N THR A 162 -8.49 25.00 -7.89
CA THR A 162 -7.48 26.01 -7.56
C THR A 162 -7.83 27.42 -8.07
N ARG A 163 -8.81 27.55 -8.94
CA ARG A 163 -9.33 28.88 -9.40
C ARG A 163 -10.29 29.51 -8.40
N ASN A 164 -11.12 28.68 -7.77
CA ASN A 164 -12.04 29.12 -6.74
C ASN A 164 -11.34 29.18 -5.37
N PHE A 165 -10.61 28.12 -5.00
CA PHE A 165 -9.84 28.03 -3.78
C PHE A 165 -8.41 28.52 -4.04
N CYS A 166 -8.22 29.82 -4.02
CA CYS A 166 -6.93 30.48 -4.19
C CYS A 166 -6.69 31.46 -3.04
N ALA A 167 -5.42 31.73 -2.79
CA ALA A 167 -5.02 32.77 -1.84
C ALA A 167 -5.61 34.13 -2.26
N GLY A 168 -6.00 34.91 -1.27
CA GLY A 168 -6.56 36.25 -1.51
C GLY A 168 -6.71 37.00 -0.19
N PRO A 169 -6.98 38.30 -0.26
CA PRO A 169 -7.20 39.13 0.92
C PRO A 169 -8.44 38.69 1.68
N ARG A 170 -8.52 39.07 2.93
CA ARG A 170 -9.76 38.97 3.71
C ARG A 170 -10.88 39.76 3.04
N ASP A 171 -12.07 39.22 3.09
CA ASP A 171 -13.27 39.88 2.63
C ASP A 171 -13.86 40.70 3.81
N GLU A 172 -13.70 42.03 3.75
CA GLU A 172 -14.10 42.94 4.80
C GLU A 172 -15.63 42.99 5.03
N GLU A 173 -16.43 42.76 3.99
CA GLU A 173 -17.86 42.68 4.10
C GLU A 173 -18.31 41.45 4.86
N LEU A 174 -17.75 40.30 4.49
CA LEU A 174 -17.97 39.03 5.17
C LEU A 174 -17.46 39.05 6.61
N ALA A 175 -16.28 39.66 6.85
CA ALA A 175 -15.74 39.82 8.19
C ALA A 175 -16.70 40.62 9.10
N ARG A 176 -17.31 41.70 8.59
CA ARG A 176 -18.33 42.47 9.30
C ARG A 176 -19.64 41.69 9.53
N GLU A 177 -20.11 40.97 8.50
CA GLU A 177 -21.28 40.07 8.62
C GLU A 177 -21.14 39.09 9.79
N LEU A 178 -19.96 38.48 9.88
CA LEU A 178 -19.62 37.44 10.86
C LEU A 178 -19.18 37.99 12.22
N ASN A 179 -19.00 39.31 12.35
CA ASN A 179 -18.40 39.98 13.52
C ASN A 179 -16.96 39.45 13.81
N LEU A 180 -16.15 39.27 12.79
CA LEU A 180 -14.74 38.91 12.92
C LEU A 180 -13.92 40.20 13.15
N GLY A 181 -13.09 40.17 14.18
CA GLY A 181 -12.18 41.27 14.52
C GLY A 181 -10.87 41.21 13.70
N THR A 182 -9.91 42.06 14.11
CA THR A 182 -8.56 42.13 13.51
C THR A 182 -7.59 41.07 14.04
N GLY A 183 -7.98 40.30 15.06
CA GLY A 183 -7.17 39.22 15.63
C GLY A 183 -7.12 37.99 14.74
N PRO A 184 -6.26 37.01 15.10
CA PRO A 184 -6.13 35.78 14.33
C PRO A 184 -7.42 34.95 14.37
N VAL A 185 -7.78 34.33 13.22
CA VAL A 185 -8.95 33.49 13.08
C VAL A 185 -8.54 32.06 12.81
N ILE A 186 -9.01 31.14 13.67
CA ILE A 186 -8.88 29.69 13.51
C ILE A 186 -10.12 29.20 12.77
N GLY A 187 -9.96 28.55 11.64
CA GLY A 187 -11.07 28.01 10.83
C GLY A 187 -11.27 26.52 11.03
N HIS A 188 -12.53 26.08 11.04
CA HIS A 188 -12.91 24.68 10.98
C HIS A 188 -14.15 24.50 10.12
N ILE A 189 -14.13 23.58 9.18
CA ILE A 189 -15.25 23.29 8.29
C ILE A 189 -15.54 21.79 8.29
N SER A 190 -16.73 21.40 8.71
CA SER A 190 -17.17 20.00 8.69
C SER A 190 -18.69 19.88 8.81
N ARG A 191 -19.24 18.70 8.48
CA ARG A 191 -20.59 18.36 8.95
C ARG A 191 -20.53 18.19 10.47
N LEU A 192 -21.54 18.69 11.16
CA LEU A 192 -21.61 18.64 12.63
C LEU A 192 -22.48 17.48 13.10
N ASP A 193 -22.19 16.29 12.59
CA ASP A 193 -22.84 15.04 12.96
C ASP A 193 -21.99 14.23 13.96
N GLN A 194 -22.58 13.23 14.60
CA GLN A 194 -21.87 12.37 15.57
C GLN A 194 -20.56 11.78 15.04
N ALA A 195 -20.51 11.47 13.74
CA ALA A 195 -19.36 10.88 13.07
C ALA A 195 -18.26 11.89 12.67
N THR A 196 -18.46 13.21 12.82
CA THR A 196 -17.55 14.23 12.29
C THR A 196 -17.30 15.40 13.27
N VAL A 197 -17.99 15.44 14.39
CA VAL A 197 -18.06 16.59 15.31
C VAL A 197 -16.86 16.73 16.25
N LYS A 198 -15.98 15.72 16.35
CA LYS A 198 -14.97 15.65 17.42
C LYS A 198 -13.99 16.83 17.37
N ALA A 199 -13.48 17.17 16.19
CA ALA A 199 -12.55 18.29 16.04
C ALA A 199 -13.18 19.64 16.43
N ALA A 200 -14.43 19.90 16.00
CA ALA A 200 -15.15 21.12 16.38
C ALA A 200 -15.34 21.22 17.90
N ARG A 201 -15.69 20.12 18.56
CA ARG A 201 -15.85 20.07 20.01
C ARG A 201 -14.55 20.35 20.77
N GLU A 202 -13.45 19.72 20.34
CA GLU A 202 -12.13 19.94 20.94
C GLU A 202 -11.68 21.40 20.75
N LEU A 203 -11.87 21.97 19.56
CA LEU A 203 -11.53 23.36 19.29
C LEU A 203 -12.32 24.33 20.19
N ILE A 204 -13.63 24.11 20.37
CA ILE A 204 -14.45 24.91 21.29
C ILE A 204 -13.89 24.79 22.72
N ALA A 205 -13.58 23.58 23.17
CA ALA A 205 -13.08 23.36 24.53
C ALA A 205 -11.67 23.99 24.77
N LEU A 206 -10.85 24.09 23.74
CA LEU A 206 -9.51 24.67 23.81
C LEU A 206 -9.50 26.21 23.74
N MET A 207 -10.57 26.85 23.27
CA MET A 207 -10.59 28.31 23.07
C MET A 207 -10.20 29.13 24.32
N PRO A 208 -10.63 28.79 25.55
CA PRO A 208 -10.17 29.53 26.74
C PRO A 208 -8.65 29.57 26.85
N ARG A 209 -7.96 28.46 26.63
CA ARG A 209 -6.49 28.37 26.67
C ARG A 209 -5.82 29.10 25.50
N VAL A 210 -6.42 29.06 24.31
CA VAL A 210 -5.95 29.87 23.16
C VAL A 210 -6.06 31.36 23.47
N LEU A 211 -7.11 31.80 24.12
CA LEU A 211 -7.34 33.21 24.48
C LEU A 211 -6.38 33.74 25.56
N GLU A 212 -5.82 32.85 26.40
CA GLU A 212 -4.73 33.21 27.33
C GLU A 212 -3.48 33.70 26.59
N ALA A 213 -3.11 33.03 25.49
CA ALA A 213 -1.93 33.37 24.68
C ALA A 213 -2.24 34.42 23.60
N HIS A 214 -3.41 34.33 22.99
CA HIS A 214 -3.87 35.22 21.92
C HIS A 214 -5.26 35.85 22.27
N PRO A 215 -5.31 36.88 23.09
CA PRO A 215 -6.57 37.44 23.63
C PRO A 215 -7.58 37.87 22.57
N ASN A 216 -7.13 38.17 21.35
CA ASN A 216 -7.98 38.62 20.25
C ASN A 216 -8.32 37.50 19.23
N ALA A 217 -7.89 36.25 19.48
CA ALA A 217 -8.17 35.14 18.60
C ALA A 217 -9.67 34.85 18.52
N GLN A 218 -10.13 34.36 17.36
CA GLN A 218 -11.50 33.90 17.16
C GLN A 218 -11.50 32.52 16.48
N LEU A 219 -12.51 31.71 16.79
CA LEU A 219 -12.75 30.42 16.17
C LEU A 219 -13.98 30.53 15.25
N LEU A 220 -13.79 30.25 13.97
CA LEU A 220 -14.85 30.21 12.95
C LEU A 220 -15.19 28.77 12.62
N ILE A 221 -16.39 28.31 12.99
CA ILE A 221 -16.92 26.97 12.68
C ILE A 221 -17.99 27.09 11.62
N VAL A 222 -17.79 26.39 10.51
CA VAL A 222 -18.71 26.35 9.37
C VAL A 222 -19.26 24.95 9.20
N GLY A 223 -20.57 24.80 9.15
CA GLY A 223 -21.25 23.53 8.92
C GLY A 223 -22.51 23.37 9.73
N GLY A 224 -23.36 22.45 9.31
CA GLY A 224 -24.58 22.06 9.97
C GLY A 224 -24.64 20.56 10.25
N GLY A 225 -25.59 20.13 11.08
CA GLY A 225 -25.77 18.71 11.40
C GLY A 225 -26.52 18.50 12.71
N ASN A 226 -26.72 17.23 13.09
CA ASN A 226 -27.52 16.86 14.26
C ASN A 226 -26.86 17.22 15.62
N LYS A 227 -25.62 17.70 15.63
CA LYS A 227 -24.91 18.18 16.82
C LYS A 227 -24.71 19.69 16.84
N GLU A 228 -25.19 20.42 15.84
CA GLU A 228 -25.04 21.87 15.70
C GLU A 228 -25.55 22.62 16.94
N GLU A 229 -26.74 22.31 17.41
CA GLU A 229 -27.37 22.98 18.59
C GLU A 229 -26.52 22.78 19.86
N SER A 230 -26.01 21.58 20.09
CA SER A 230 -25.16 21.30 21.27
C SER A 230 -23.81 22.03 21.24
N LEU A 231 -23.23 22.18 20.06
CA LEU A 231 -21.98 22.95 19.89
C LEU A 231 -22.25 24.44 20.01
N HIS A 232 -23.41 24.93 19.50
CA HIS A 232 -23.80 26.33 19.63
C HIS A 232 -23.96 26.74 21.10
N GLN A 233 -24.62 25.90 21.90
CA GLN A 233 -24.74 26.13 23.36
C GLN A 233 -23.36 26.17 24.04
N ALA A 234 -22.42 25.29 23.70
CA ALA A 234 -21.05 25.31 24.25
C ALA A 234 -20.28 26.57 23.81
N ALA A 235 -20.40 26.97 22.55
CA ALA A 235 -19.79 28.19 22.02
C ALA A 235 -20.33 29.45 22.71
N GLU A 236 -21.64 29.56 22.89
CA GLU A 236 -22.30 30.68 23.56
C GLU A 236 -21.92 30.77 25.05
N GLN A 237 -21.64 29.65 25.70
CA GLN A 237 -21.18 29.64 27.08
C GLN A 237 -19.79 30.29 27.20
N ILE A 238 -18.88 30.00 26.26
CA ILE A 238 -17.54 30.61 26.20
C ILE A 238 -17.66 32.09 25.80
N ASN A 239 -18.48 32.45 24.82
CA ASN A 239 -18.71 33.81 24.38
C ASN A 239 -19.19 34.69 25.54
N ARG A 240 -20.16 34.19 26.35
CA ARG A 240 -20.62 34.88 27.56
C ARG A 240 -19.54 35.03 28.61
N HIS A 241 -18.75 34.02 28.85
CA HIS A 241 -17.65 34.06 29.83
C HIS A 241 -16.56 35.07 29.43
N THR A 242 -16.25 35.17 28.15
CA THR A 242 -15.24 36.11 27.60
C THR A 242 -15.79 37.51 27.34
N GLY A 243 -17.08 37.73 27.45
CA GLY A 243 -17.74 39.01 27.17
C GLY A 243 -17.65 39.44 25.70
N ARG A 244 -17.30 38.56 24.78
CA ARG A 244 -17.14 38.83 23.36
C ARG A 244 -17.50 37.63 22.49
N LYS A 245 -17.65 37.83 21.18
CA LYS A 245 -17.90 36.77 20.23
C LYS A 245 -16.58 36.07 19.83
N ALA A 246 -16.01 35.27 20.75
CA ALA A 246 -14.75 34.54 20.55
C ALA A 246 -14.96 33.33 19.62
N ILE A 247 -16.16 32.76 19.59
CA ILE A 247 -16.54 31.64 18.73
C ILE A 247 -17.70 32.02 17.85
N VAL A 248 -17.55 31.89 16.54
CA VAL A 248 -18.52 32.16 15.51
C VAL A 248 -18.94 30.87 14.83
N MET A 249 -20.23 30.56 14.88
CA MET A 249 -20.81 29.43 14.15
C MET A 249 -21.75 29.94 13.07
N THR A 250 -21.54 29.50 11.82
CA THR A 250 -22.28 30.05 10.67
C THR A 250 -23.44 29.17 10.19
N GLY A 251 -23.54 27.93 10.67
CA GLY A 251 -24.37 26.92 10.01
C GLY A 251 -23.81 26.50 8.66
N SER A 252 -24.61 25.83 7.85
CA SER A 252 -24.26 25.41 6.50
C SER A 252 -24.12 26.60 5.55
N ARG A 253 -22.99 26.64 4.81
CA ARG A 253 -22.66 27.70 3.84
C ARG A 253 -22.19 27.10 2.51
N THR A 254 -22.28 27.85 1.43
CA THR A 254 -21.79 27.48 0.10
C THR A 254 -20.61 28.33 -0.38
N ASP A 255 -20.36 29.47 0.24
CA ASP A 255 -19.28 30.41 -0.04
C ASP A 255 -17.97 30.05 0.69
N ILE A 256 -17.63 28.78 0.69
CA ILE A 256 -16.54 28.19 1.49
C ILE A 256 -15.20 28.85 1.24
N ALA A 257 -14.85 29.15 -0.01
CA ALA A 257 -13.58 29.81 -0.34
C ALA A 257 -13.46 31.20 0.29
N ARG A 258 -14.58 31.98 0.36
CA ARG A 258 -14.59 33.29 1.03
C ARG A 258 -14.39 33.16 2.53
N LEU A 259 -14.99 32.12 3.15
CA LEU A 259 -14.87 31.83 4.58
C LEU A 259 -13.44 31.38 4.95
N ILE A 260 -12.83 30.50 4.15
CA ILE A 260 -11.44 30.06 4.37
C ILE A 260 -10.48 31.27 4.29
N ARG A 261 -10.68 32.19 3.39
CA ARG A 261 -9.83 33.41 3.29
C ARG A 261 -9.87 34.27 4.56
N GLN A 262 -10.93 34.18 5.38
CA GLN A 262 -11.00 34.88 6.69
C GLN A 262 -10.02 34.28 7.71
N CYS A 263 -9.62 33.02 7.54
CA CYS A 263 -8.81 32.31 8.53
C CYS A 263 -7.32 32.60 8.41
N ASP A 264 -6.58 32.52 9.50
CA ASP A 264 -5.12 32.57 9.57
C ASP A 264 -4.52 31.17 9.72
N VAL A 265 -5.22 30.27 10.41
CA VAL A 265 -4.90 28.86 10.61
C VAL A 265 -6.16 28.05 10.38
N PHE A 266 -6.01 26.85 9.83
CA PHE A 266 -7.13 25.97 9.58
C PHE A 266 -6.94 24.61 10.29
N VAL A 267 -8.02 24.06 10.84
CA VAL A 267 -8.03 22.72 11.43
C VAL A 267 -9.11 21.89 10.74
N GLY A 268 -8.73 20.77 10.16
CA GLY A 268 -9.69 19.91 9.47
C GLY A 268 -9.03 18.72 8.79
N VAL A 269 -9.80 18.01 7.99
CA VAL A 269 -9.37 16.79 7.31
C VAL A 269 -9.91 16.73 5.89
N SER A 270 -9.32 15.84 5.08
CA SER A 270 -9.76 15.50 3.74
C SER A 270 -9.90 16.76 2.85
N ARG A 271 -11.01 16.87 2.12
CA ARG A 271 -11.24 17.95 1.17
C ARG A 271 -11.15 19.35 1.80
N ALA A 272 -11.74 19.57 2.98
CA ALA A 272 -11.72 20.88 3.65
C ALA A 272 -10.29 21.33 4.00
N ALA A 273 -9.43 20.39 4.40
CA ALA A 273 -8.02 20.67 4.64
C ALA A 273 -7.29 21.06 3.34
N LEU A 274 -7.50 20.31 2.25
CA LEU A 274 -6.89 20.61 0.94
C LEU A 274 -7.38 21.97 0.37
N GLU A 275 -8.65 22.32 0.55
CA GLU A 275 -9.22 23.61 0.17
C GLU A 275 -8.58 24.77 0.96
N ALA A 276 -8.32 24.56 2.26
CA ALA A 276 -7.63 25.54 3.09
C ALA A 276 -6.17 25.72 2.69
N VAL A 277 -5.47 24.62 2.45
CA VAL A 277 -4.08 24.64 1.91
C VAL A 277 -4.02 25.37 0.57
N SER A 278 -4.97 25.12 -0.33
CA SER A 278 -5.09 25.82 -1.62
C SER A 278 -5.29 27.35 -1.43
N CYS A 279 -6.03 27.76 -0.40
CA CYS A 279 -6.18 29.17 -0.05
C CYS A 279 -4.98 29.76 0.69
N GLY A 280 -3.88 29.02 0.82
CA GLY A 280 -2.65 29.48 1.50
C GLY A 280 -2.78 29.53 3.02
N LYS A 281 -3.55 28.62 3.64
CA LYS A 281 -3.72 28.58 5.09
C LYS A 281 -2.86 27.45 5.69
N PRO A 282 -1.95 27.72 6.65
CA PRO A 282 -1.35 26.71 7.47
C PRO A 282 -2.42 25.83 8.10
N THR A 283 -2.28 24.50 7.94
CA THR A 283 -3.37 23.56 8.22
C THR A 283 -2.92 22.46 9.17
N ILE A 284 -3.74 22.19 10.20
CA ILE A 284 -3.60 21.05 11.13
C ILE A 284 -4.56 19.96 10.70
N LEU A 285 -4.05 18.76 10.48
CA LEU A 285 -4.84 17.59 10.13
C LEU A 285 -5.37 16.90 11.39
N ALA A 286 -6.64 17.16 11.69
CA ALA A 286 -7.33 16.65 12.87
C ALA A 286 -8.81 16.37 12.56
N GLY A 287 -9.28 15.16 12.86
CA GLY A 287 -10.66 14.73 12.59
C GLY A 287 -11.14 13.61 13.51
N ASN A 288 -12.33 13.10 13.27
CA ASN A 288 -12.88 12.00 14.07
C ASN A 288 -12.08 10.70 13.96
N GLU A 289 -11.43 10.46 12.81
CA GLU A 289 -10.72 9.24 12.52
C GLU A 289 -9.27 9.25 13.03
N GLY A 290 -8.73 10.43 13.43
CA GLY A 290 -7.40 10.54 13.99
C GLY A 290 -6.83 11.95 13.96
N TYR A 291 -5.51 12.01 14.27
CA TYR A 291 -4.71 13.23 14.37
C TYR A 291 -3.31 12.98 13.78
N ILE A 292 -2.89 13.81 12.85
CA ILE A 292 -1.53 13.79 12.29
C ILE A 292 -0.74 15.03 12.77
N GLY A 293 -1.41 16.19 12.91
CA GLY A 293 -0.78 17.46 13.28
C GLY A 293 -0.61 18.43 12.11
N THR A 294 0.30 19.37 12.23
CA THR A 294 0.57 20.39 11.20
C THR A 294 1.05 19.74 9.90
N LEU A 295 0.42 20.09 8.78
CA LEU A 295 0.80 19.58 7.46
C LEU A 295 2.13 20.20 7.02
N THR A 296 3.18 19.39 7.05
CA THR A 296 4.55 19.70 6.64
C THR A 296 5.06 18.63 5.67
N PRO A 297 6.21 18.83 4.98
CA PRO A 297 6.82 17.79 4.16
C PRO A 297 7.05 16.47 4.89
N ASP A 298 7.39 16.50 6.18
CA ASP A 298 7.73 15.32 6.99
C ASP A 298 6.53 14.39 7.23
N VAL A 299 5.31 14.96 7.35
CA VAL A 299 4.08 14.19 7.59
C VAL A 299 3.28 13.94 6.31
N LEU A 300 3.74 14.42 5.15
CA LEU A 300 2.99 14.33 3.89
C LEU A 300 2.67 12.88 3.51
N SER A 301 3.62 11.97 3.64
CA SER A 301 3.41 10.55 3.34
C SER A 301 2.29 9.94 4.18
N GLN A 302 2.25 10.25 5.48
CA GLN A 302 1.20 9.82 6.40
C GLN A 302 -0.17 10.40 6.03
N ALA A 303 -0.20 11.69 5.69
CA ALA A 303 -1.43 12.37 5.24
C ALA A 303 -1.99 11.74 3.96
N GLN A 304 -1.13 11.44 2.99
CA GLN A 304 -1.49 10.83 1.72
C GLN A 304 -2.02 9.40 1.88
N GLN A 305 -1.43 8.58 2.76
CA GLN A 305 -1.87 7.22 3.05
C GLN A 305 -3.34 7.14 3.46
N SER A 306 -3.82 8.13 4.23
CA SER A 306 -5.20 8.21 4.73
C SER A 306 -6.07 9.18 3.93
N ASN A 307 -5.64 9.65 2.77
CA ASN A 307 -6.34 10.69 1.99
C ASN A 307 -6.69 11.93 2.84
N PHE A 308 -5.73 12.35 3.68
CA PHE A 308 -5.87 13.48 4.63
C PHE A 308 -7.01 13.31 5.65
N CYS A 309 -7.57 12.09 5.82
CA CYS A 309 -8.62 11.80 6.79
C CYS A 309 -8.10 11.44 8.18
N CYS A 310 -6.79 11.24 8.34
CA CYS A 310 -6.13 10.77 9.57
C CYS A 310 -6.58 9.37 10.04
N ARG A 311 -7.15 8.55 9.15
CA ARG A 311 -7.59 7.18 9.48
C ARG A 311 -6.40 6.30 9.82
N GLY A 312 -6.50 5.60 10.97
CA GLY A 312 -5.45 4.70 11.44
C GLY A 312 -4.38 5.36 12.30
N PHE A 313 -4.49 6.68 12.52
CA PHE A 313 -3.62 7.43 13.43
C PHE A 313 -4.28 7.61 14.81
N GLU A 314 -3.49 8.07 15.79
CA GLU A 314 -3.97 8.29 17.15
C GLU A 314 -5.15 9.26 17.22
N PRO A 315 -6.06 9.12 18.19
CA PRO A 315 -7.15 10.07 18.39
C PRO A 315 -6.64 11.47 18.70
N ILE A 316 -7.48 12.50 18.41
CA ILE A 316 -7.18 13.89 18.79
C ILE A 316 -6.87 13.95 20.29
N CYS A 317 -5.71 14.53 20.61
CA CYS A 317 -5.30 14.92 21.96
C CYS A 317 -5.34 16.44 22.07
N GLY A 318 -6.13 16.96 23.02
CA GLY A 318 -6.32 18.42 23.18
C GLY A 318 -5.02 19.18 23.41
N ASP A 319 -4.07 18.64 24.21
CA ASP A 319 -2.80 19.31 24.47
C ASP A 319 -1.90 19.37 23.24
N ARG A 320 -1.86 18.32 22.41
CA ARG A 320 -1.11 18.35 21.14
C ARG A 320 -1.74 19.32 20.15
N LEU A 321 -3.07 19.31 20.01
CA LEU A 321 -3.78 20.24 19.14
C LEU A 321 -3.57 21.68 19.57
N LEU A 322 -3.58 21.97 20.88
CA LEU A 322 -3.29 23.29 21.40
C LEU A 322 -1.84 23.72 21.09
N GLY A 323 -0.87 22.82 21.28
CA GLY A 323 0.53 23.09 20.96
C GLY A 323 0.72 23.49 19.50
N ASP A 324 0.14 22.72 18.57
CA ASP A 324 0.20 23.01 17.13
C ASP A 324 -0.52 24.33 16.79
N LEU A 325 -1.68 24.61 17.39
CA LEU A 325 -2.39 25.87 17.18
C LEU A 325 -1.55 27.07 17.62
N LEU A 326 -1.00 27.04 18.84
CA LEU A 326 -0.19 28.13 19.36
C LEU A 326 1.09 28.31 18.53
N HIS A 327 1.71 27.22 18.10
CA HIS A 327 2.87 27.28 17.20
C HIS A 327 2.52 27.96 15.88
N LEU A 328 1.46 27.54 15.19
CA LEU A 328 1.05 28.13 13.91
C LEU A 328 0.62 29.61 14.03
N LEU A 329 0.03 30.00 15.16
CA LEU A 329 -0.35 31.38 15.42
C LEU A 329 0.86 32.29 15.71
N SER A 330 1.96 31.72 16.18
CA SER A 330 3.21 32.42 16.51
C SER A 330 4.27 32.38 15.42
N LEU A 331 4.05 31.73 14.29
CA LEU A 331 5.00 31.66 13.18
C LEU A 331 5.40 33.05 12.69
N ASP A 332 6.69 33.22 12.44
CA ASP A 332 7.17 34.38 11.71
C ASP A 332 6.74 34.41 10.24
N ALA A 333 6.97 35.52 9.57
CA ALA A 333 6.53 35.67 8.18
C ALA A 333 7.22 34.69 7.21
N ALA A 334 8.49 34.35 7.43
CA ALA A 334 9.27 33.49 6.58
C ALA A 334 8.84 32.01 6.75
N GLU A 335 8.64 31.58 8.00
CA GLU A 335 8.15 30.24 8.32
C GLU A 335 6.74 30.03 7.76
N ARG A 336 5.86 30.99 7.93
CA ARG A 336 4.50 30.98 7.37
C ARG A 336 4.53 30.88 5.84
N GLU A 337 5.36 31.69 5.19
CA GLU A 337 5.50 31.69 3.73
C GLU A 337 6.02 30.36 3.20
N ALA A 338 6.95 29.73 3.93
CA ALA A 338 7.47 28.41 3.56
C ALA A 338 6.38 27.33 3.58
N LEU A 339 5.54 27.29 4.63
CA LEU A 339 4.40 26.36 4.72
C LEU A 339 3.35 26.64 3.62
N VAL A 340 3.05 27.90 3.37
CA VAL A 340 2.07 28.30 2.32
C VAL A 340 2.58 27.90 0.95
N ARG A 341 3.85 28.13 0.63
CA ARG A 341 4.47 27.75 -0.64
C ARG A 341 4.45 26.22 -0.84
N PHE A 342 4.90 25.47 0.17
CA PHE A 342 4.83 24.00 0.14
C PHE A 342 3.42 23.50 -0.13
N GLY A 343 2.43 23.99 0.65
CA GLY A 343 1.05 23.59 0.51
C GLY A 343 0.48 23.92 -0.88
N ARG A 344 0.80 25.07 -1.40
CA ARG A 344 0.34 25.53 -2.72
C ARG A 344 0.94 24.69 -3.85
N GLU A 345 2.24 24.43 -3.82
CA GLU A 345 2.92 23.55 -4.77
C GLU A 345 2.29 22.15 -4.75
N LEU A 346 2.06 21.59 -3.57
CA LEU A 346 1.39 20.30 -3.40
C LEU A 346 0.01 20.26 -4.08
N ILE A 347 -0.82 21.30 -3.88
CA ILE A 347 -2.16 21.33 -4.47
C ILE A 347 -2.10 21.52 -5.99
N GLU A 348 -1.27 22.41 -6.50
CA GLU A 348 -1.19 22.69 -7.93
C GLU A 348 -0.67 21.49 -8.72
N THR A 349 0.32 20.76 -8.19
CA THR A 349 0.91 19.59 -8.85
C THR A 349 0.06 18.34 -8.69
N ASP A 350 -0.36 18.02 -7.46
CA ASP A 350 -0.87 16.68 -7.15
C ASP A 350 -2.37 16.64 -6.86
N TYR A 351 -2.99 17.77 -6.43
CA TYR A 351 -4.38 17.79 -5.95
C TYR A 351 -5.30 18.75 -6.70
N SER A 352 -4.92 19.17 -7.91
CA SER A 352 -5.76 20.03 -8.74
C SER A 352 -6.84 19.25 -9.50
N VAL A 353 -7.98 19.92 -9.79
CA VAL A 353 -9.03 19.38 -10.68
C VAL A 353 -8.46 19.02 -12.06
N SER A 354 -7.45 19.74 -12.53
CA SER A 354 -6.78 19.43 -13.80
C SER A 354 -6.07 18.07 -13.77
N LYS A 355 -5.33 17.78 -12.69
CA LYS A 355 -4.65 16.49 -12.46
C LYS A 355 -5.67 15.36 -12.32
N MET A 356 -6.67 15.54 -11.46
CA MET A 356 -7.75 14.58 -11.29
C MET A 356 -8.41 14.23 -12.63
N THR A 357 -8.76 15.24 -13.43
CA THR A 357 -9.38 15.02 -14.74
C THR A 357 -8.48 14.26 -15.69
N GLN A 358 -7.16 14.48 -15.64
CA GLN A 358 -6.22 13.71 -16.41
C GLN A 358 -6.22 12.23 -16.01
N ASP A 359 -6.24 11.93 -14.71
CA ASP A 359 -6.33 10.54 -14.22
C ASP A 359 -7.59 9.83 -14.74
N TYR A 360 -8.72 10.55 -14.80
CA TYR A 360 -9.96 10.01 -15.38
C TYR A 360 -9.85 9.80 -16.90
N LEU A 361 -9.24 10.73 -17.61
CA LEU A 361 -9.01 10.57 -19.06
C LEU A 361 -8.11 9.38 -19.36
N ASP A 362 -7.07 9.18 -18.56
CA ASP A 362 -6.17 8.01 -18.66
C ASP A 362 -6.94 6.69 -18.40
N ALA A 363 -7.86 6.71 -17.42
CA ALA A 363 -8.73 5.56 -17.13
C ALA A 363 -9.73 5.29 -18.29
N TYR A 364 -10.28 6.33 -18.91
CA TYR A 364 -11.17 6.20 -20.08
C TYR A 364 -10.41 5.70 -21.30
N GLU A 365 -9.21 6.21 -21.57
CA GLU A 365 -8.36 5.73 -22.63
C GLU A 365 -8.02 4.25 -22.46
N ALA A 366 -7.65 3.85 -21.25
CA ALA A 366 -7.36 2.46 -20.94
C ALA A 366 -8.60 1.53 -21.01
N LEU A 367 -9.82 2.10 -20.88
CA LEU A 367 -11.08 1.37 -21.08
C LEU A 367 -11.40 1.19 -22.57
N LEU A 368 -11.29 2.28 -23.34
CA LEU A 368 -11.68 2.30 -24.76
C LEU A 368 -10.65 1.61 -25.65
N ASN A 369 -9.36 1.70 -25.29
CA ASN A 369 -8.24 1.12 -26.02
C ASN A 369 -7.46 0.14 -25.10
N PRO A 370 -8.06 -1.00 -24.71
CA PRO A 370 -7.44 -1.92 -23.79
C PRO A 370 -6.17 -2.54 -24.40
N LYS A 371 -5.02 -2.26 -23.78
CA LYS A 371 -3.78 -2.96 -24.11
C LYS A 371 -3.90 -4.43 -23.72
N ARG A 372 -3.27 -5.32 -24.50
CA ARG A 372 -3.16 -6.74 -24.14
C ARG A 372 -2.49 -6.84 -22.76
N VAL A 373 -3.07 -7.60 -21.85
CA VAL A 373 -2.52 -7.90 -20.52
C VAL A 373 -2.21 -9.38 -20.45
N ILE A 374 -0.97 -9.75 -20.17
CA ILE A 374 -0.56 -11.13 -19.93
C ILE A 374 -1.02 -11.52 -18.51
N LYS A 375 -1.77 -12.61 -18.39
CA LYS A 375 -2.26 -13.11 -17.10
C LYS A 375 -1.40 -14.29 -16.64
N ALA A 376 -0.69 -14.14 -15.52
CA ALA A 376 0.18 -15.19 -14.98
C ALA A 376 -0.32 -15.64 -13.60
N ALA A 377 -0.56 -16.96 -13.46
CA ALA A 377 -0.74 -17.58 -12.17
C ALA A 377 0.64 -17.80 -11.52
N VAL A 378 0.79 -17.51 -10.23
CA VAL A 378 2.05 -17.67 -9.49
C VAL A 378 1.84 -18.65 -8.34
N SER A 379 2.60 -19.75 -8.34
CA SER A 379 2.58 -20.80 -7.32
C SER A 379 3.89 -20.82 -6.55
N GLY A 380 3.82 -20.71 -5.22
CA GLY A 380 4.99 -20.72 -4.33
C GLY A 380 4.57 -20.94 -2.87
N TYR A 381 5.47 -20.69 -1.93
CA TYR A 381 5.20 -20.76 -0.50
C TYR A 381 4.74 -19.39 0.03
N TYR A 382 3.67 -18.83 -0.57
CA TYR A 382 3.19 -17.49 -0.34
C TYR A 382 2.02 -17.43 0.67
N GLY A 383 1.96 -16.32 1.44
CA GLY A 383 0.94 -16.10 2.46
C GLY A 383 1.18 -16.90 3.74
N PHE A 384 2.42 -17.28 4.04
CA PHE A 384 2.83 -17.92 5.30
C PHE A 384 3.67 -17.00 6.19
N GLY A 385 3.83 -15.74 5.80
CA GLY A 385 4.65 -14.76 6.53
C GLY A 385 6.14 -15.14 6.58
N ASN A 386 6.66 -15.78 5.53
CA ASN A 386 8.08 -16.08 5.40
C ASN A 386 8.74 -15.06 4.46
N LEU A 387 9.48 -14.14 5.03
CA LEU A 387 10.05 -13.00 4.33
C LEU A 387 11.00 -13.40 3.18
N GLY A 388 11.62 -14.59 3.26
CA GLY A 388 12.44 -15.12 2.17
C GLY A 388 11.64 -15.48 0.92
N ASP A 389 10.50 -16.15 1.07
CA ASP A 389 9.61 -16.46 -0.05
C ASP A 389 8.90 -15.18 -0.55
N ASP A 390 8.62 -14.25 0.36
CA ASP A 390 8.07 -12.94 0.06
C ASP A 390 9.05 -12.11 -0.78
N ALA A 391 10.34 -12.19 -0.50
CA ALA A 391 11.39 -11.57 -1.32
C ALA A 391 11.37 -12.04 -2.77
N ILE A 392 11.15 -13.33 -2.98
CA ILE A 392 11.05 -13.91 -4.33
C ILE A 392 9.78 -13.39 -5.05
N LEU A 393 8.65 -13.31 -4.36
CA LEU A 393 7.43 -12.74 -4.93
C LEU A 393 7.62 -11.26 -5.31
N HIS A 394 8.31 -10.50 -4.47
CA HIS A 394 8.69 -9.12 -4.74
C HIS A 394 9.58 -8.99 -5.99
N ALA A 395 10.58 -9.87 -6.12
CA ALA A 395 11.47 -9.91 -7.29
C ALA A 395 10.70 -10.25 -8.57
N ILE A 396 9.81 -11.26 -8.54
CA ILE A 396 8.93 -11.60 -9.67
C ILE A 396 8.05 -10.40 -10.05
N SER A 397 7.42 -9.74 -9.09
CA SER A 397 6.59 -8.56 -9.35
C SER A 397 7.40 -7.40 -9.92
N GLY A 398 8.60 -7.16 -9.39
CA GLY A 398 9.53 -6.13 -9.87
C GLY A 398 10.00 -6.36 -11.31
N MET A 399 10.30 -7.61 -11.65
CA MET A 399 10.66 -8.01 -13.01
C MET A 399 9.59 -7.60 -14.02
N PHE A 400 8.31 -7.86 -13.74
CA PHE A 400 7.24 -7.58 -14.69
C PHE A 400 6.94 -6.10 -14.90
N ARG A 401 7.36 -5.22 -13.99
CA ARG A 401 7.26 -3.76 -14.19
C ARG A 401 8.15 -3.24 -15.32
N GLN A 402 9.17 -4.02 -15.72
CA GLN A 402 10.11 -3.68 -16.79
C GLN A 402 9.63 -4.16 -18.17
N PHE A 403 8.56 -4.95 -18.25
CA PHE A 403 8.04 -5.47 -19.51
C PHE A 403 7.18 -4.45 -20.26
N PRO A 404 7.28 -4.38 -21.60
CA PRO A 404 6.50 -3.45 -22.42
C PRO A 404 5.00 -3.79 -22.46
N VAL A 405 4.63 -5.04 -22.11
CA VAL A 405 3.25 -5.50 -22.02
C VAL A 405 2.91 -5.68 -20.54
N PRO A 406 1.80 -5.08 -20.06
CA PRO A 406 1.37 -5.25 -18.68
C PRO A 406 1.14 -6.73 -18.31
N VAL A 407 1.59 -7.13 -17.13
CA VAL A 407 1.41 -8.50 -16.62
C VAL A 407 0.55 -8.48 -15.34
N ARG A 408 -0.56 -9.21 -15.37
CA ARG A 408 -1.42 -9.43 -14.21
C ARG A 408 -1.00 -10.70 -13.49
N LEU A 409 -0.49 -10.56 -12.27
CA LEU A 409 -0.15 -11.69 -11.40
C LEU A 409 -1.34 -12.09 -10.55
N THR A 410 -1.63 -13.39 -10.49
CA THR A 410 -2.57 -13.97 -9.52
C THR A 410 -1.85 -15.01 -8.68
N VAL A 411 -1.65 -14.72 -7.41
CA VAL A 411 -0.86 -15.52 -6.48
C VAL A 411 -1.73 -16.60 -5.83
N LEU A 412 -1.28 -17.85 -5.87
CA LEU A 412 -1.86 -18.93 -5.09
C LEU A 412 -1.36 -18.82 -3.65
N SER A 413 -2.14 -18.18 -2.77
CA SER A 413 -1.73 -17.80 -1.42
C SER A 413 -2.43 -18.63 -0.34
N ASN A 414 -1.75 -18.81 0.80
CA ASN A 414 -2.33 -19.35 2.03
C ASN A 414 -3.21 -18.32 2.74
N SER A 415 -2.82 -17.04 2.68
CA SER A 415 -3.60 -15.91 3.18
C SER A 415 -3.76 -14.87 2.07
N PRO A 416 -4.79 -14.99 1.19
CA PRO A 416 -5.02 -14.03 0.13
C PRO A 416 -5.17 -12.58 0.60
N PRO A 417 -5.92 -12.27 1.69
CA PRO A 417 -6.04 -10.89 2.16
C PRO A 417 -4.69 -10.25 2.49
N ASP A 418 -3.79 -10.98 3.18
CA ASP A 418 -2.47 -10.45 3.53
C ASP A 418 -1.60 -10.25 2.28
N THR A 419 -1.64 -11.20 1.34
CA THR A 419 -0.92 -11.09 0.07
C THR A 419 -1.40 -9.89 -0.75
N ILE A 420 -2.71 -9.65 -0.81
CA ILE A 420 -3.29 -8.49 -1.50
C ILE A 420 -2.81 -7.19 -0.82
N ARG A 421 -2.90 -7.12 0.51
CA ARG A 421 -2.53 -5.94 1.30
C ARG A 421 -1.05 -5.59 1.16
N GLN A 422 -0.18 -6.59 1.30
CA GLN A 422 1.27 -6.40 1.31
C GLN A 422 1.86 -6.15 -0.08
N TYR A 423 1.39 -6.90 -1.10
CA TYR A 423 2.04 -6.88 -2.43
C TYR A 423 1.22 -6.18 -3.50
N ARG A 424 -0.04 -5.82 -3.19
CA ARG A 424 -1.00 -5.24 -4.17
C ARG A 424 -1.14 -6.10 -5.43
N LEU A 425 -1.11 -7.42 -5.25
CA LEU A 425 -1.29 -8.43 -6.28
C LEU A 425 -2.61 -9.15 -6.07
N ASN A 426 -3.21 -9.67 -7.16
CA ASN A 426 -4.33 -10.58 -7.01
C ASN A 426 -3.89 -11.85 -6.28
N ALA A 427 -4.74 -12.35 -5.40
CA ALA A 427 -4.48 -13.61 -4.71
C ALA A 427 -5.75 -14.45 -4.58
N VAL A 428 -5.58 -15.76 -4.64
CA VAL A 428 -6.64 -16.75 -4.46
C VAL A 428 -6.19 -17.82 -3.46
N PRO A 429 -7.13 -18.44 -2.72
CA PRO A 429 -6.78 -19.49 -1.78
C PRO A 429 -6.14 -20.69 -2.49
N ARG A 430 -4.91 -21.04 -2.13
CA ARG A 430 -4.11 -22.10 -2.76
C ARG A 430 -4.73 -23.50 -2.67
N PHE A 431 -5.57 -23.74 -1.67
CA PHE A 431 -6.24 -25.03 -1.44
C PHE A 431 -7.70 -25.05 -1.94
N SER A 432 -8.13 -24.06 -2.73
CA SER A 432 -9.45 -24.08 -3.39
C SER A 432 -9.35 -24.75 -4.75
N PRO A 433 -9.85 -25.98 -4.96
CA PRO A 433 -9.74 -26.68 -6.25
C PRO A 433 -10.42 -25.93 -7.39
N LEU A 434 -11.61 -25.38 -7.13
CA LEU A 434 -12.36 -24.60 -8.12
C LEU A 434 -11.67 -23.25 -8.41
N GLY A 435 -11.16 -22.57 -7.36
CA GLY A 435 -10.39 -21.34 -7.50
C GLY A 435 -9.11 -21.57 -8.30
N LEU A 436 -8.37 -22.63 -8.01
CA LEU A 436 -7.17 -23.02 -8.75
C LEU A 436 -7.47 -23.30 -10.23
N LEU A 437 -8.49 -24.12 -10.51
CA LEU A 437 -8.88 -24.47 -11.88
C LEU A 437 -9.30 -23.23 -12.67
N ARG A 438 -10.10 -22.35 -12.05
CA ARG A 438 -10.54 -21.09 -12.68
C ARG A 438 -9.33 -20.19 -12.96
N THR A 439 -8.45 -19.97 -11.97
CA THR A 439 -7.26 -19.14 -12.13
C THR A 439 -6.37 -19.64 -13.26
N LEU A 440 -6.08 -20.94 -13.33
CA LEU A 440 -5.26 -21.51 -14.40
C LEU A 440 -5.94 -21.44 -15.79
N LYS A 441 -7.25 -21.61 -15.88
CA LYS A 441 -7.98 -21.42 -17.15
C LYS A 441 -7.91 -19.98 -17.66
N GLU A 442 -8.06 -19.02 -16.76
CA GLU A 442 -8.05 -17.59 -17.08
C GLU A 442 -6.63 -17.03 -17.29
N SER A 443 -5.59 -17.76 -16.87
CA SER A 443 -4.18 -17.36 -17.05
C SER A 443 -3.63 -17.77 -18.41
N ASP A 444 -2.68 -16.99 -18.92
CA ASP A 444 -1.92 -17.30 -20.12
C ASP A 444 -0.76 -18.26 -19.82
N LEU A 445 -0.21 -18.21 -18.59
CA LEU A 445 0.90 -19.06 -18.14
C LEU A 445 0.87 -19.30 -16.63
N LEU A 446 1.64 -20.31 -16.18
CA LEU A 446 1.93 -20.59 -14.78
C LEU A 446 3.41 -20.32 -14.48
N ILE A 447 3.69 -19.57 -13.41
CA ILE A 447 5.02 -19.41 -12.81
C ILE A 447 5.06 -20.25 -11.53
N SER A 448 5.90 -21.28 -11.50
CA SER A 448 6.29 -21.96 -10.28
C SER A 448 7.48 -21.20 -9.71
N GLY A 449 7.18 -20.24 -8.79
CA GLY A 449 8.12 -19.22 -8.35
C GLY A 449 8.95 -19.69 -7.17
N GLY A 450 10.23 -19.44 -7.27
CA GLY A 450 11.28 -19.45 -6.26
C GLY A 450 11.23 -20.37 -5.04
N GLY A 451 12.22 -20.28 -4.21
CA GLY A 451 12.33 -21.11 -3.01
C GLY A 451 12.65 -22.57 -3.32
N SER A 452 12.48 -23.46 -2.34
CA SER A 452 12.73 -24.90 -2.51
C SER A 452 11.44 -25.70 -2.53
N LEU A 453 10.69 -25.56 -3.63
CA LEU A 453 9.35 -26.13 -3.75
C LEU A 453 9.37 -27.62 -4.12
N LEU A 454 10.25 -28.01 -5.04
CA LEU A 454 10.34 -29.39 -5.55
C LEU A 454 11.35 -30.19 -4.74
N GLN A 455 11.00 -30.50 -3.48
CA GLN A 455 11.78 -31.33 -2.55
C GLN A 455 10.83 -32.15 -1.67
N ASN A 456 11.27 -33.26 -1.11
CA ASN A 456 10.46 -34.06 -0.19
C ASN A 456 11.22 -34.52 1.07
N LYS A 457 12.29 -33.79 1.44
CA LYS A 457 12.98 -33.94 2.74
C LYS A 457 12.04 -33.58 3.90
N THR A 458 11.25 -32.52 3.74
CA THR A 458 10.33 -32.03 4.77
C THR A 458 8.93 -32.61 4.62
N SER A 459 8.41 -32.74 3.41
CA SER A 459 7.06 -33.26 3.16
C SER A 459 6.84 -33.73 1.72
N THR A 460 6.53 -35.00 1.56
CA THR A 460 6.07 -35.53 0.26
C THR A 460 4.71 -34.94 -0.17
N ARG A 461 3.82 -34.58 0.77
CA ARG A 461 2.54 -33.93 0.45
C ARG A 461 2.76 -32.57 -0.22
N SER A 462 3.72 -31.79 0.27
CA SER A 462 4.08 -30.50 -0.31
C SER A 462 4.58 -30.67 -1.76
N LEU A 463 5.49 -31.60 -2.00
CA LEU A 463 5.97 -31.92 -3.34
C LEU A 463 4.83 -32.29 -4.30
N ILE A 464 3.90 -33.17 -3.86
CA ILE A 464 2.76 -33.60 -4.68
C ILE A 464 1.82 -32.43 -4.99
N TYR A 465 1.60 -31.50 -4.03
CA TYR A 465 0.81 -30.29 -4.27
C TYR A 465 1.39 -29.46 -5.43
N TYR A 466 2.68 -29.10 -5.35
CA TYR A 466 3.32 -28.28 -6.40
C TYR A 466 3.33 -28.99 -7.76
N LEU A 467 3.60 -30.28 -7.77
CA LEU A 467 3.54 -31.08 -8.99
C LEU A 467 2.11 -31.15 -9.55
N ALA A 468 1.09 -31.22 -8.71
CA ALA A 468 -0.30 -31.23 -9.16
C ALA A 468 -0.68 -29.90 -9.84
N VAL A 469 -0.26 -28.75 -9.28
CA VAL A 469 -0.48 -27.42 -9.89
C VAL A 469 0.21 -27.35 -11.26
N ILE A 470 1.49 -27.74 -11.33
CA ILE A 470 2.27 -27.77 -12.59
C ILE A 470 1.57 -28.68 -13.63
N ARG A 471 1.20 -29.88 -13.24
CA ARG A 471 0.55 -30.85 -14.15
C ARG A 471 -0.82 -30.38 -14.61
N LEU A 472 -1.61 -29.74 -13.74
CA LEU A 472 -2.90 -29.16 -14.11
C LEU A 472 -2.73 -28.04 -15.14
N ALA A 473 -1.76 -27.15 -14.98
CA ALA A 473 -1.45 -26.13 -15.98
C ALA A 473 -1.04 -26.75 -17.33
N GLN A 474 -0.18 -27.77 -17.31
CA GLN A 474 0.24 -28.52 -18.51
C GLN A 474 -0.94 -29.24 -19.20
N LEU A 475 -1.88 -29.79 -18.44
CA LEU A 475 -3.10 -30.39 -18.97
C LEU A 475 -4.04 -29.35 -19.60
N LEU A 476 -4.02 -28.13 -19.11
CA LEU A 476 -4.74 -27.00 -19.68
C LEU A 476 -3.97 -26.31 -20.82
N HIS A 477 -2.86 -26.90 -21.28
CA HIS A 477 -1.98 -26.39 -22.34
C HIS A 477 -1.43 -25.00 -22.04
N LYS A 478 -1.21 -24.68 -20.75
CA LYS A 478 -0.59 -23.42 -20.35
C LYS A 478 0.92 -23.60 -20.26
N PRO A 479 1.74 -22.67 -20.83
CA PRO A 479 3.16 -22.64 -20.60
C PRO A 479 3.47 -22.59 -19.09
N VAL A 480 4.43 -23.42 -18.66
CA VAL A 480 4.87 -23.46 -17.26
C VAL A 480 6.31 -23.04 -17.18
N VAL A 481 6.57 -22.08 -16.31
CA VAL A 481 7.92 -21.58 -15.99
C VAL A 481 8.28 -22.05 -14.60
N ILE A 482 9.43 -22.71 -14.47
CA ILE A 482 10.11 -22.92 -13.20
C ILE A 482 11.05 -21.74 -13.00
N TYR A 483 10.75 -20.89 -12.02
CA TYR A 483 11.42 -19.60 -11.83
C TYR A 483 12.38 -19.67 -10.64
N ALA A 484 13.68 -19.72 -10.92
CA ALA A 484 14.78 -19.74 -9.95
C ALA A 484 14.54 -20.69 -8.75
N ASN A 485 14.04 -21.90 -9.04
CA ASN A 485 13.72 -22.87 -7.99
C ASN A 485 14.96 -23.59 -7.49
N GLY A 486 15.02 -23.78 -6.16
CA GLY A 486 15.87 -24.79 -5.54
C GLY A 486 15.22 -26.16 -5.63
N ILE A 487 15.90 -27.12 -6.22
CA ILE A 487 15.40 -28.49 -6.40
C ILE A 487 16.08 -29.46 -5.43
N GLY A 488 15.28 -30.36 -4.85
CA GLY A 488 15.78 -31.46 -4.03
C GLY A 488 16.11 -31.10 -2.57
N PRO A 489 16.57 -32.14 -1.81
CA PRO A 489 16.74 -33.53 -2.22
C PRO A 489 15.43 -34.26 -2.54
N LEU A 490 15.50 -35.20 -3.50
CA LEU A 490 14.35 -35.97 -3.98
C LEU A 490 14.52 -37.45 -3.64
N PHE A 491 13.67 -37.95 -2.75
CA PHE A 491 13.67 -39.34 -2.31
C PHE A 491 12.53 -40.14 -2.92
N GLY A 492 12.80 -41.39 -3.27
CA GLY A 492 11.85 -42.35 -3.80
C GLY A 492 11.68 -42.30 -5.32
N ARG A 493 11.74 -43.48 -5.97
CA ARG A 493 11.68 -43.61 -7.44
C ARG A 493 10.44 -42.98 -8.07
N LYS A 494 9.26 -43.05 -7.39
CA LYS A 494 8.01 -42.47 -7.89
C LYS A 494 8.11 -40.94 -7.92
N ASN A 495 8.59 -40.30 -6.86
CA ASN A 495 8.71 -38.87 -6.76
C ASN A 495 9.70 -38.32 -7.80
N ARG A 496 10.86 -38.95 -7.94
CA ARG A 496 11.88 -38.62 -8.96
C ARG A 496 11.30 -38.68 -10.38
N ARG A 497 10.51 -39.75 -10.69
CA ARG A 497 9.85 -39.88 -12.00
C ARG A 497 8.80 -38.78 -12.22
N LEU A 498 8.02 -38.40 -11.19
CA LEU A 498 7.00 -37.35 -11.30
C LEU A 498 7.65 -35.98 -11.56
N VAL A 499 8.72 -35.64 -10.83
CA VAL A 499 9.47 -34.39 -11.04
C VAL A 499 10.05 -34.37 -12.46
N ARG A 500 10.76 -35.42 -12.88
CA ARG A 500 11.29 -35.51 -14.24
C ARG A 500 10.22 -35.21 -15.29
N ARG A 501 9.06 -35.92 -15.23
CA ARG A 501 7.98 -35.75 -16.20
C ARG A 501 7.37 -34.34 -16.19
N ALA A 502 7.35 -33.66 -15.06
CA ALA A 502 6.85 -32.31 -14.96
C ALA A 502 7.83 -31.31 -15.58
N ILE A 503 9.12 -31.42 -15.23
CA ILE A 503 10.19 -30.52 -15.69
C ILE A 503 10.43 -30.63 -17.20
N GLU A 504 10.42 -31.85 -17.78
CA GLU A 504 10.59 -32.06 -19.22
C GLU A 504 9.55 -31.32 -20.10
N LYS A 505 8.39 -30.97 -19.52
CA LYS A 505 7.29 -30.30 -20.23
C LYS A 505 7.13 -28.82 -19.89
N CYS A 506 8.08 -28.22 -19.15
CA CYS A 506 8.05 -26.80 -18.85
C CYS A 506 8.53 -25.97 -20.05
N ALA A 507 7.98 -24.77 -20.22
CA ALA A 507 8.40 -23.85 -21.28
C ALA A 507 9.78 -23.23 -20.96
N LEU A 508 10.03 -22.92 -19.67
CA LEU A 508 11.33 -22.40 -19.22
C LEU A 508 11.65 -23.02 -17.85
N VAL A 509 12.93 -23.34 -17.64
CA VAL A 509 13.44 -23.81 -16.34
C VAL A 509 14.67 -23.02 -15.96
N THR A 510 14.52 -22.17 -14.94
CA THR A 510 15.64 -21.49 -14.28
C THR A 510 15.79 -22.01 -12.84
N LEU A 511 17.01 -22.19 -12.42
CA LEU A 511 17.40 -22.82 -11.16
C LEU A 511 18.23 -21.84 -10.34
N ARG A 512 18.05 -21.88 -9.02
CA ARG A 512 18.73 -20.99 -8.11
C ARG A 512 20.22 -21.30 -7.92
N ASP A 513 20.58 -22.58 -8.00
CA ASP A 513 21.90 -23.07 -7.65
C ASP A 513 22.32 -24.29 -8.48
N GLN A 514 23.64 -24.55 -8.52
CA GLN A 514 24.24 -25.68 -9.24
C GLN A 514 23.77 -27.03 -8.68
N GLN A 515 23.55 -27.14 -7.37
CA GLN A 515 23.07 -28.38 -6.74
C GLN A 515 21.68 -28.77 -7.28
N SER A 516 20.82 -27.80 -7.53
CA SER A 516 19.51 -28.03 -8.15
C SER A 516 19.61 -28.58 -9.57
N LEU A 517 20.60 -28.12 -10.34
CA LEU A 517 20.89 -28.66 -11.67
C LEU A 517 21.38 -30.12 -11.59
N GLU A 518 22.31 -30.41 -10.68
CA GLU A 518 22.84 -31.76 -10.44
C GLU A 518 21.75 -32.72 -9.99
N GLU A 519 20.85 -32.27 -9.08
CA GLU A 519 19.73 -33.09 -8.65
C GLU A 519 18.75 -33.41 -9.81
N LEU A 520 18.45 -32.45 -10.69
CA LEU A 520 17.62 -32.69 -11.88
C LEU A 520 18.34 -33.70 -12.85
N ARG A 521 19.65 -33.58 -13.05
CA ARG A 521 20.41 -34.54 -13.84
C ARG A 521 20.37 -35.92 -13.21
N SER A 522 20.52 -36.01 -11.89
CA SER A 522 20.48 -37.28 -11.13
C SER A 522 19.16 -38.01 -11.26
N VAL A 523 18.03 -37.27 -11.38
CA VAL A 523 16.70 -37.87 -11.57
C VAL A 523 16.40 -38.20 -13.04
N GLY A 524 17.34 -37.93 -13.96
CA GLY A 524 17.28 -38.30 -15.37
C GLY A 524 16.51 -37.28 -16.25
N VAL A 525 16.56 -35.99 -15.92
CA VAL A 525 16.07 -34.92 -16.81
C VAL A 525 17.07 -34.74 -17.95
N LEU A 526 16.59 -34.86 -19.19
CA LEU A 526 17.44 -34.89 -20.39
C LEU A 526 17.51 -33.56 -21.14
N ARG A 527 16.54 -32.63 -20.91
CA ARG A 527 16.53 -31.34 -21.59
C ARG A 527 17.86 -30.56 -21.35
N ARG A 528 18.34 -29.87 -22.38
CA ARG A 528 19.62 -29.14 -22.35
C ARG A 528 19.48 -27.70 -21.83
N ASP A 529 18.31 -27.09 -21.98
CA ASP A 529 17.95 -25.73 -21.64
C ASP A 529 17.54 -25.59 -20.15
N LEU A 530 18.44 -26.01 -19.26
CA LEU A 530 18.36 -25.75 -17.82
C LEU A 530 19.36 -24.65 -17.49
N HIS A 531 18.85 -23.54 -16.95
CA HIS A 531 19.64 -22.34 -16.68
C HIS A 531 19.83 -22.14 -15.17
N VAL A 532 21.06 -22.01 -14.71
CA VAL A 532 21.35 -21.58 -13.32
C VAL A 532 21.47 -20.06 -13.34
N THR A 533 20.53 -19.37 -12.66
CA THR A 533 20.38 -17.92 -12.72
C THR A 533 20.47 -17.23 -11.36
N GLY A 534 20.85 -17.97 -10.31
CA GLY A 534 20.96 -17.41 -8.96
C GLY A 534 19.62 -17.16 -8.25
N ASP A 535 19.70 -16.56 -7.07
CA ASP A 535 18.52 -16.25 -6.26
C ASP A 535 17.94 -14.87 -6.64
N PRO A 536 16.64 -14.76 -6.98
CA PRO A 536 16.05 -13.50 -7.37
C PRO A 536 16.11 -12.41 -6.29
N ALA A 537 16.28 -12.78 -5.02
CA ALA A 537 16.40 -11.82 -3.93
C ALA A 537 17.56 -10.84 -4.11
N PHE A 538 18.61 -11.20 -4.90
CA PHE A 538 19.70 -10.29 -5.24
C PHE A 538 19.30 -9.09 -6.09
N THR A 539 18.11 -9.06 -6.69
CA THR A 539 17.62 -7.93 -7.45
C THR A 539 16.87 -6.89 -6.59
N LEU A 540 16.60 -7.20 -5.33
CA LEU A 540 15.85 -6.32 -4.43
C LEU A 540 16.72 -5.14 -3.97
N LYS A 541 16.04 -4.06 -3.54
CA LYS A 541 16.70 -2.85 -3.03
C LYS A 541 16.13 -2.45 -1.68
N PRO A 542 16.93 -1.80 -0.81
CA PRO A 542 16.43 -1.23 0.43
C PRO A 542 15.41 -0.11 0.14
N THR A 543 14.41 0.02 1.00
CA THR A 543 13.25 0.93 0.81
C THR A 543 13.26 2.12 1.78
N HIS A 544 14.05 2.09 2.86
CA HIS A 544 14.11 3.12 3.89
C HIS A 544 15.45 3.86 3.87
N ALA A 545 15.45 5.08 4.41
CA ALA A 545 16.66 5.87 4.55
C ALA A 545 17.69 5.21 5.51
N PRO A 546 18.98 5.54 5.42
CA PRO A 546 19.97 5.02 6.35
C PRO A 546 19.61 5.27 7.81
N ARG A 547 19.68 4.22 8.63
CA ARG A 547 19.39 4.19 10.08
C ARG A 547 17.97 4.56 10.51
N GLU A 548 17.03 4.78 9.59
CA GLU A 548 15.64 5.11 9.88
C GLU A 548 14.99 4.06 10.79
N LEU A 549 15.02 2.79 10.38
CA LEU A 549 14.42 1.70 11.14
C LEU A 549 15.15 1.39 12.47
N LEU A 550 16.44 1.68 12.57
CA LEU A 550 17.16 1.56 13.86
C LEU A 550 16.73 2.67 14.84
N ARG A 551 16.51 3.90 14.36
CA ARG A 551 15.97 5.00 15.19
C ARG A 551 14.54 4.70 15.66
N GLU A 552 13.70 4.10 14.82
CA GLU A 552 12.36 3.65 15.21
C GLU A 552 12.39 2.59 16.31
N LEU A 553 13.43 1.76 16.36
CA LEU A 553 13.69 0.82 17.45
C LEU A 553 14.26 1.50 18.71
N GLY A 554 14.54 2.80 18.68
CA GLY A 554 15.15 3.54 19.79
C GLY A 554 16.68 3.40 19.87
N ILE A 555 17.35 2.98 18.78
CA ILE A 555 18.81 2.80 18.72
C ILE A 555 19.46 4.07 18.17
N ALA A 556 20.32 4.70 18.97
CA ALA A 556 21.02 5.92 18.58
C ALA A 556 21.99 5.70 17.41
N ASP A 557 22.26 6.77 16.64
CA ASP A 557 23.04 6.72 15.41
C ASP A 557 24.51 6.33 15.58
N ASP A 558 25.08 6.56 16.74
CA ASP A 558 26.46 6.22 17.12
C ASP A 558 26.64 4.76 17.54
N ARG A 559 25.55 4.02 17.76
CA ARG A 559 25.62 2.64 18.22
C ARG A 559 25.98 1.70 17.08
N GLN A 560 26.89 0.79 17.37
CA GLN A 560 27.27 -0.30 16.50
C GLN A 560 26.36 -1.51 16.74
N VAL A 561 25.85 -2.10 15.67
CA VAL A 561 24.75 -3.07 15.72
C VAL A 561 25.14 -4.42 15.13
N VAL A 562 24.82 -5.51 15.83
CA VAL A 562 24.92 -6.89 15.33
C VAL A 562 23.52 -7.49 15.24
N GLY A 563 23.18 -7.99 14.03
CA GLY A 563 21.93 -8.67 13.76
C GLY A 563 22.00 -10.16 14.07
N ILE A 564 20.98 -10.69 14.73
CA ILE A 564 20.84 -12.11 15.06
C ILE A 564 19.57 -12.67 14.42
N SER A 565 19.69 -13.69 13.58
CA SER A 565 18.54 -14.34 12.95
C SER A 565 18.52 -15.82 13.24
N VAL A 566 17.59 -16.24 14.07
CA VAL A 566 17.44 -17.62 14.53
C VAL A 566 16.18 -18.28 13.96
N ARG A 567 16.14 -19.60 14.03
CA ARG A 567 15.00 -20.41 13.59
C ARG A 567 14.75 -21.54 14.56
N GLU A 568 13.51 -21.74 14.97
CA GLU A 568 13.12 -22.85 15.82
C GLU A 568 13.39 -24.20 15.13
N LEU A 569 14.07 -25.08 15.85
CA LEU A 569 14.34 -26.46 15.46
C LEU A 569 13.81 -27.40 16.53
N ARG A 570 13.31 -28.55 16.13
CA ARG A 570 12.90 -29.60 17.05
C ARG A 570 14.15 -30.24 17.69
N ASP A 571 14.05 -30.57 18.96
CA ASP A 571 15.06 -31.36 19.71
C ASP A 571 16.42 -30.66 19.95
N ASN A 572 16.44 -29.37 20.35
CA ASN A 572 17.69 -28.69 20.65
C ASN A 572 17.54 -27.67 21.80
N ASP A 573 17.65 -28.15 23.05
CA ASP A 573 17.45 -27.32 24.25
C ASP A 573 18.68 -26.45 24.63
N HIS A 574 19.90 -26.82 24.23
CA HIS A 574 21.11 -26.06 24.53
C HIS A 574 21.33 -24.83 23.61
N PHE A 575 20.71 -24.81 22.47
CA PHE A 575 20.90 -23.79 21.45
C PHE A 575 20.55 -22.36 21.93
N PRO A 576 19.43 -22.11 22.65
CA PRO A 576 19.08 -20.77 23.11
C PRO A 576 20.11 -20.20 24.08
N GLU A 577 20.62 -21.02 25.01
CA GLU A 577 21.63 -20.62 25.99
C GLU A 577 22.94 -20.19 25.30
N GLN A 578 23.40 -20.94 24.29
CA GLN A 578 24.63 -20.60 23.58
C GLN A 578 24.48 -19.29 22.79
N PHE A 579 23.31 -19.04 22.19
CA PHE A 579 23.05 -17.76 21.54
C PHE A 579 22.95 -16.60 22.52
N ALA A 580 22.34 -16.78 23.69
CA ALA A 580 22.29 -15.77 24.74
C ALA A 580 23.72 -15.41 25.20
N ARG A 581 24.57 -16.40 25.49
CA ARG A 581 25.98 -16.18 25.84
C ARG A 581 26.76 -15.46 24.74
N LEU A 582 26.57 -15.85 23.46
CA LEU A 582 27.17 -15.15 22.33
C LEU A 582 26.76 -13.66 22.31
N CYS A 583 25.47 -13.37 22.46
CA CYS A 583 24.95 -12.01 22.45
C CYS A 583 25.49 -11.19 23.63
N ASP A 584 25.54 -11.76 24.83
CA ASP A 584 26.09 -11.11 26.02
C ASP A 584 27.58 -10.75 25.79
N ARG A 585 28.40 -11.69 25.26
CA ARG A 585 29.80 -11.43 24.98
C ARG A 585 29.99 -10.34 23.91
N LEU A 586 29.21 -10.38 22.80
CA LEU A 586 29.28 -9.34 21.77
C LEU A 586 28.95 -7.94 22.33
N SER A 587 28.01 -7.88 23.27
CA SER A 587 27.65 -6.62 23.91
C SER A 587 28.67 -6.17 24.96
N LEU A 588 29.06 -7.07 25.88
CA LEU A 588 29.93 -6.72 27.00
C LEU A 588 31.40 -6.52 26.60
N GLU A 589 31.92 -7.36 25.70
CA GLU A 589 33.34 -7.32 25.32
C GLU A 589 33.61 -6.41 24.11
N LEU A 590 32.63 -6.26 23.16
CA LEU A 590 32.80 -5.49 21.94
C LEU A 590 31.88 -4.24 21.85
N GLY A 591 31.06 -3.99 22.88
CA GLY A 591 30.17 -2.82 22.93
C GLY A 591 29.07 -2.81 21.86
N LYS A 592 28.64 -3.99 21.37
CA LYS A 592 27.68 -4.07 20.29
C LYS A 592 26.24 -4.08 20.82
N THR A 593 25.36 -3.39 20.10
CA THR A 593 23.90 -3.46 20.32
C THR A 593 23.34 -4.66 19.55
N ILE A 594 22.55 -5.49 20.22
CA ILE A 594 22.01 -6.73 19.64
C ILE A 594 20.59 -6.50 19.14
N VAL A 595 20.33 -6.87 17.87
CA VAL A 595 19.01 -6.79 17.24
C VAL A 595 18.63 -8.15 16.66
N PHE A 596 17.57 -8.74 17.16
CA PHE A 596 17.00 -9.98 16.62
C PHE A 596 16.15 -9.67 15.38
N LEU A 597 16.41 -10.39 14.28
CA LEU A 597 15.75 -10.25 12.97
C LEU A 597 14.74 -11.37 12.77
N VAL A 598 13.45 -11.02 12.78
CA VAL A 598 12.35 -11.97 12.59
C VAL A 598 12.05 -12.13 11.11
N MET A 599 12.42 -13.28 10.53
CA MET A 599 12.15 -13.60 9.12
C MET A 599 10.81 -14.32 8.91
N GLN A 600 10.30 -15.02 9.93
CA GLN A 600 9.01 -15.68 9.95
C GLN A 600 8.43 -15.62 11.37
N GLU A 601 7.47 -14.72 11.58
CA GLU A 601 6.93 -14.41 12.91
C GLU A 601 6.50 -15.67 13.68
N SER A 602 5.72 -16.56 13.04
CA SER A 602 5.21 -17.79 13.66
C SER A 602 6.26 -18.80 14.10
N ARG A 603 7.55 -18.62 13.72
CA ARG A 603 8.63 -19.55 14.01
C ARG A 603 9.85 -18.94 14.69
N ASP A 604 10.11 -17.67 14.42
CA ASP A 604 11.35 -17.03 14.84
C ASP A 604 11.16 -16.18 16.10
N GLU A 605 9.99 -15.56 16.24
CA GLU A 605 9.74 -14.61 17.34
C GLU A 605 9.82 -15.28 18.71
N ALA A 606 9.11 -16.39 18.89
CA ALA A 606 9.08 -17.08 20.20
C ALA A 606 10.48 -17.54 20.64
N LEU A 607 11.28 -18.04 19.71
CA LEU A 607 12.66 -18.42 19.99
C LEU A 607 13.55 -17.20 20.29
N SER A 608 13.41 -16.13 19.50
CA SER A 608 14.16 -14.89 19.73
C SER A 608 13.87 -14.32 21.13
N ARG A 609 12.61 -14.24 21.53
CA ARG A 609 12.23 -13.79 22.88
C ARG A 609 12.79 -14.70 23.98
N ARG A 610 12.73 -16.02 23.81
CA ARG A 610 13.29 -16.98 24.76
C ARG A 610 14.81 -16.82 24.92
N ILE A 611 15.55 -16.49 23.84
CA ILE A 611 16.98 -16.18 23.92
C ILE A 611 17.19 -14.84 24.64
N MET A 612 16.41 -13.82 24.30
CA MET A 612 16.48 -12.51 24.94
C MET A 612 16.21 -12.56 26.46
N GLU A 613 15.29 -13.44 26.92
CA GLU A 613 15.01 -13.69 28.33
C GLU A 613 16.20 -14.35 29.08
N GLN A 614 17.08 -15.05 28.38
CA GLN A 614 18.28 -15.67 28.95
C GLN A 614 19.51 -14.76 28.90
N MET A 615 19.43 -13.64 28.18
CA MET A 615 20.52 -12.66 28.09
C MET A 615 20.61 -11.80 29.34
N THR A 616 21.81 -11.36 29.67
CA THR A 616 22.09 -10.41 30.76
C THR A 616 22.11 -8.96 30.30
N VAL A 617 22.20 -8.73 28.97
CA VAL A 617 22.19 -7.41 28.36
C VAL A 617 20.90 -7.16 27.58
N PRO A 618 20.49 -5.88 27.42
CA PRO A 618 19.30 -5.55 26.64
C PRO A 618 19.51 -5.84 25.15
N ALA A 619 18.46 -6.32 24.47
CA ALA A 619 18.42 -6.51 23.04
C ALA A 619 17.10 -6.02 22.44
N TYR A 620 17.09 -5.80 21.15
CA TYR A 620 15.93 -5.33 20.38
C TYR A 620 15.38 -6.43 19.48
N LEU A 621 14.08 -6.39 19.19
CA LEU A 621 13.42 -7.31 18.28
C LEU A 621 12.87 -6.53 17.09
N ALA A 622 13.38 -6.80 15.89
CA ALA A 622 12.95 -6.15 14.66
C ALA A 622 12.05 -7.06 13.82
N LYS A 623 10.93 -6.50 13.39
CA LYS A 623 9.95 -7.15 12.52
C LYS A 623 9.65 -6.25 11.32
N THR A 624 9.64 -6.84 10.12
CA THR A 624 9.25 -6.17 8.88
C THR A 624 8.28 -7.08 8.11
N PRO A 625 7.06 -7.30 8.62
CA PRO A 625 6.16 -8.29 8.06
C PRO A 625 5.80 -7.94 6.61
N GLY A 626 6.12 -8.86 5.68
CA GLY A 626 5.84 -8.71 4.25
C GLY A 626 6.64 -7.64 3.52
N ASP A 627 7.62 -7.01 4.16
CA ASP A 627 8.50 -6.02 3.50
C ASP A 627 9.98 -6.45 3.51
N PRO A 628 10.43 -7.18 2.48
CA PRO A 628 11.83 -7.55 2.34
C PRO A 628 12.75 -6.35 2.10
N GLY A 629 12.27 -5.25 1.53
CA GLY A 629 13.04 -4.02 1.32
C GLY A 629 13.34 -3.30 2.65
N ALA A 630 12.40 -3.30 3.59
CA ALA A 630 12.63 -2.81 4.95
C ALA A 630 13.65 -3.67 5.70
N MET A 631 13.59 -5.00 5.58
CA MET A 631 14.60 -5.89 6.16
C MET A 631 15.99 -5.66 5.57
N LEU A 632 16.09 -5.46 4.25
CA LEU A 632 17.34 -5.07 3.59
C LEU A 632 17.87 -3.74 4.13
N SER A 633 16.98 -2.74 4.32
CA SER A 633 17.35 -1.44 4.89
C SER A 633 17.90 -1.58 6.30
N LEU A 634 17.26 -2.40 7.12
CA LEU A 634 17.69 -2.66 8.50
C LEU A 634 19.06 -3.36 8.54
N ILE A 635 19.25 -4.41 7.72
CA ILE A 635 20.51 -5.17 7.64
C ILE A 635 21.65 -4.30 7.09
N ARG A 636 21.39 -3.43 6.11
CA ARG A 636 22.39 -2.50 5.56
C ARG A 636 23.08 -1.68 6.66
N ASP A 637 22.34 -1.33 7.70
CA ASP A 637 22.79 -0.46 8.76
C ASP A 637 23.45 -1.19 9.93
N MET A 638 23.71 -2.53 9.78
CA MET A 638 24.38 -3.37 10.75
C MET A 638 25.89 -3.50 10.47
N ASP A 639 26.66 -3.83 11.50
CA ASP A 639 28.10 -4.05 11.41
C ASP A 639 28.45 -5.50 11.02
N ALA A 640 27.66 -6.44 11.54
CA ALA A 640 27.73 -7.87 11.21
C ALA A 640 26.39 -8.54 11.49
N VAL A 641 26.21 -9.75 10.94
CA VAL A 641 25.02 -10.58 11.17
C VAL A 641 25.46 -12.00 11.54
N VAL A 642 24.76 -12.64 12.48
CA VAL A 642 24.85 -14.07 12.75
C VAL A 642 23.51 -14.70 12.41
N SER A 643 23.48 -15.66 11.48
CA SER A 643 22.20 -16.13 10.94
C SER A 643 22.13 -17.63 10.72
N MET A 644 20.98 -18.21 11.11
CA MET A 644 20.53 -19.52 10.65
C MET A 644 19.75 -19.43 9.32
N ARG A 645 19.08 -18.31 9.07
CA ARG A 645 18.18 -18.15 7.93
C ARG A 645 18.94 -17.82 6.64
N LEU A 646 18.75 -18.65 5.60
CA LEU A 646 19.41 -18.48 4.31
C LEU A 646 19.17 -17.08 3.72
N HIS A 647 17.92 -16.59 3.71
CA HIS A 647 17.63 -15.28 3.14
C HIS A 647 18.19 -14.11 3.96
N THR A 648 18.38 -14.27 5.27
CA THR A 648 19.13 -13.27 6.05
C THR A 648 20.58 -13.21 5.62
N ILE A 649 21.19 -14.36 5.32
CA ILE A 649 22.56 -14.43 4.78
C ILE A 649 22.64 -13.78 3.40
N ILE A 650 21.66 -14.06 2.52
CA ILE A 650 21.54 -13.43 1.19
C ILE A 650 21.41 -11.90 1.33
N PHE A 651 20.52 -11.41 2.20
CA PHE A 651 20.31 -9.99 2.43
C PHE A 651 21.55 -9.30 3.01
N ALA A 652 22.22 -9.94 3.98
CA ALA A 652 23.46 -9.41 4.55
C ALA A 652 24.56 -9.31 3.49
N ALA A 653 24.76 -10.37 2.70
CA ALA A 653 25.72 -10.36 1.61
C ALA A 653 25.39 -9.28 0.57
N GLN A 654 24.13 -9.15 0.18
CA GLN A 654 23.66 -8.14 -0.78
C GLN A 654 23.94 -6.71 -0.29
N MET A 655 23.78 -6.46 1.00
CA MET A 655 24.13 -5.18 1.63
C MET A 655 25.63 -5.07 1.97
N GLN A 656 26.41 -6.04 1.57
CA GLN A 656 27.86 -6.14 1.87
C GLN A 656 28.15 -6.08 3.37
N VAL A 657 27.26 -6.65 4.18
CA VAL A 657 27.43 -6.79 5.62
C VAL A 657 28.02 -8.15 5.93
N PRO A 658 29.14 -8.22 6.67
CA PRO A 658 29.75 -9.49 7.07
C PRO A 658 28.74 -10.38 7.80
N VAL A 659 28.68 -11.66 7.44
CA VAL A 659 27.73 -12.59 8.07
C VAL A 659 28.39 -13.93 8.38
N ALA A 660 28.13 -14.44 9.59
CA ALA A 660 28.44 -15.81 9.99
C ALA A 660 27.18 -16.66 9.93
N GLY A 661 27.27 -17.84 9.33
CA GLY A 661 26.14 -18.75 9.19
C GLY A 661 26.17 -19.88 10.23
N CYS A 662 25.04 -20.16 10.88
CA CYS A 662 24.84 -21.39 11.64
C CYS A 662 24.15 -22.43 10.73
N ILE A 663 24.86 -23.52 10.40
CA ILE A 663 24.48 -24.47 9.35
C ILE A 663 23.45 -25.48 9.88
N TYR A 664 22.16 -25.25 9.64
CA TYR A 664 21.09 -26.20 9.93
C TYR A 664 20.65 -27.03 8.69
N ASP A 665 21.04 -26.58 7.50
CA ASP A 665 20.70 -27.20 6.22
C ASP A 665 21.91 -27.10 5.26
N PRO A 666 22.19 -28.13 4.42
CA PRO A 666 23.27 -28.10 3.45
C PRO A 666 23.29 -26.89 2.52
N LYS A 667 22.13 -26.30 2.24
CA LYS A 667 22.01 -25.10 1.42
C LYS A 667 22.67 -23.88 2.04
N VAL A 668 22.62 -23.79 3.37
CA VAL A 668 23.32 -22.72 4.11
C VAL A 668 24.81 -22.87 3.94
N ALA A 669 25.33 -24.12 4.09
CA ALA A 669 26.77 -24.41 3.88
C ALA A 669 27.20 -24.02 2.46
N ALA A 670 26.50 -24.52 1.44
CA ALA A 670 26.84 -24.23 0.04
C ALA A 670 26.82 -22.74 -0.28
N PHE A 671 25.92 -21.99 0.38
CA PHE A 671 25.81 -20.54 0.16
C PHE A 671 26.93 -19.78 0.88
N LEU A 672 27.31 -20.20 2.08
CA LEU A 672 28.50 -19.66 2.77
C LEU A 672 29.80 -19.93 1.97
N ASP A 673 29.92 -21.12 1.42
CA ASP A 673 31.07 -21.46 0.54
C ASP A 673 31.09 -20.54 -0.70
N LEU A 674 29.94 -20.32 -1.36
CA LEU A 674 29.81 -19.40 -2.50
C LEU A 674 30.26 -17.98 -2.14
N LEU A 675 29.91 -17.51 -0.95
CA LEU A 675 30.23 -16.17 -0.47
C LEU A 675 31.59 -16.07 0.19
N GLU A 676 32.32 -17.20 0.34
CA GLU A 676 33.57 -17.31 1.07
C GLU A 676 33.47 -16.78 2.51
N LEU A 677 32.36 -17.11 3.17
CA LEU A 677 32.04 -16.65 4.52
C LEU A 677 32.11 -17.77 5.55
N PRO A 678 32.48 -17.47 6.80
CA PRO A 678 32.68 -18.49 7.82
C PRO A 678 31.34 -19.01 8.37
N SER A 679 31.41 -20.25 8.91
CA SER A 679 30.36 -20.83 9.73
C SER A 679 30.67 -20.67 11.22
N CYS A 680 29.67 -20.45 12.04
CA CYS A 680 29.73 -20.54 13.50
C CYS A 680 29.30 -21.94 14.03
N GLY A 681 29.34 -22.96 13.18
CA GLY A 681 28.97 -24.34 13.53
C GLY A 681 27.58 -24.74 13.12
N THR A 682 27.08 -25.81 13.68
CA THR A 682 25.68 -26.28 13.52
C THR A 682 24.89 -26.01 14.79
N PRO A 683 23.53 -25.98 14.75
CA PRO A 683 22.73 -25.80 15.96
C PRO A 683 22.96 -26.86 17.05
N ARG A 684 23.44 -28.04 16.69
CA ARG A 684 23.76 -29.11 17.64
C ARG A 684 25.11 -28.91 18.32
N ASP A 685 26.08 -28.36 17.59
CA ASP A 685 27.46 -28.17 18.00
C ASP A 685 27.75 -26.67 18.23
N MET A 686 26.73 -25.86 18.44
CA MET A 686 26.87 -24.44 18.68
C MET A 686 27.66 -24.20 19.96
N ASP A 687 28.81 -23.55 19.82
CA ASP A 687 29.63 -23.06 20.91
C ASP A 687 29.71 -21.54 20.86
N ALA A 688 29.31 -20.90 21.96
CA ALA A 688 29.26 -19.44 22.06
C ALA A 688 30.66 -18.81 21.90
N ASP A 689 31.71 -19.48 22.41
CA ASP A 689 33.06 -18.95 22.37
C ASP A 689 33.60 -18.99 20.95
N HIS A 690 33.39 -20.10 20.24
CA HIS A 690 33.76 -20.21 18.81
C HIS A 690 33.00 -19.20 17.95
N ALA A 691 31.68 -19.09 18.14
CA ALA A 691 30.85 -18.16 17.40
C ALA A 691 31.21 -16.68 17.67
N PHE A 692 31.65 -16.37 18.89
CA PHE A 692 32.18 -15.05 19.24
C PHE A 692 33.47 -14.75 18.47
N GLU A 693 34.44 -15.65 18.47
CA GLU A 693 35.72 -15.46 17.74
C GLU A 693 35.49 -15.27 16.24
N VAL A 694 34.57 -16.06 15.63
CA VAL A 694 34.19 -15.92 14.23
C VAL A 694 33.60 -14.53 13.98
N THR A 695 32.65 -14.09 14.83
CA THR A 695 31.99 -12.81 14.66
C THR A 695 32.93 -11.63 14.90
N ALA A 696 33.80 -11.72 15.90
CA ALA A 696 34.86 -10.73 16.16
C ALA A 696 35.86 -10.62 15.00
N GLY A 697 36.21 -11.76 14.37
CA GLY A 697 36.99 -11.78 13.15
C GLY A 697 36.31 -11.03 11.99
N LEU A 698 35.06 -11.30 11.75
CA LEU A 698 34.24 -10.60 10.74
C LEU A 698 34.19 -9.07 10.96
N LEU A 699 34.06 -8.64 12.21
CA LEU A 699 34.04 -7.22 12.57
C LEU A 699 35.41 -6.55 12.35
N ARG A 700 36.54 -7.26 12.64
CA ARG A 700 37.89 -6.77 12.37
C ARG A 700 38.16 -6.61 10.87
N ASP A 701 37.78 -7.62 10.09
CA ASP A 701 38.05 -7.70 8.65
C ASP A 701 36.95 -7.10 7.78
N ARG A 702 36.04 -6.35 8.38
CA ARG A 702 34.81 -5.83 7.76
C ARG A 702 35.06 -5.18 6.39
N THR A 703 36.05 -4.32 6.28
CA THR A 703 36.36 -3.59 5.03
C THR A 703 36.77 -4.54 3.91
N ALA A 704 37.65 -5.49 4.20
CA ALA A 704 38.11 -6.49 3.21
C ALA A 704 36.94 -7.39 2.75
N ILE A 705 36.12 -7.83 3.70
CA ILE A 705 34.94 -8.66 3.42
C ILE A 705 33.93 -7.88 2.56
N ARG A 706 33.65 -6.61 2.86
CA ARG A 706 32.78 -5.76 2.04
C ARG A 706 33.22 -5.65 0.60
N THR A 707 34.53 -5.41 0.39
CA THR A 707 35.08 -5.29 -0.97
C THR A 707 34.95 -6.62 -1.74
N ARG A 708 35.24 -7.75 -1.08
CA ARG A 708 35.10 -9.07 -1.67
C ARG A 708 33.64 -9.41 -2.01
N LEU A 709 32.72 -9.21 -1.06
CA LEU A 709 31.29 -9.42 -1.28
C LEU A 709 30.78 -8.58 -2.43
N GLY A 710 31.24 -7.32 -2.59
CA GLY A 710 30.85 -6.46 -3.69
C GLY A 710 31.03 -7.10 -5.06
N GLY A 711 32.16 -7.77 -5.30
CA GLY A 711 32.45 -8.51 -6.54
C GLY A 711 31.50 -9.70 -6.74
N ILE A 712 31.38 -10.55 -5.69
CA ILE A 712 30.53 -11.75 -5.74
C ILE A 712 29.07 -11.36 -5.98
N ILE A 713 28.57 -10.35 -5.27
CA ILE A 713 27.17 -9.90 -5.36
C ILE A 713 26.86 -9.28 -6.73
N ALA A 714 27.79 -8.52 -7.32
CA ALA A 714 27.60 -7.99 -8.67
C ALA A 714 27.38 -9.11 -9.70
N GLU A 715 28.11 -10.23 -9.56
CA GLU A 715 27.93 -11.41 -10.40
C GLU A 715 26.58 -12.11 -10.13
N GLN A 716 26.22 -12.32 -8.86
CA GLN A 716 24.94 -12.93 -8.48
C GLN A 716 23.74 -12.11 -8.95
N THR A 717 23.82 -10.79 -8.86
CA THR A 717 22.77 -9.87 -9.36
C THR A 717 22.63 -10.00 -10.87
N ARG A 718 23.73 -9.98 -11.62
CA ARG A 718 23.72 -10.16 -13.08
C ARG A 718 23.12 -11.51 -13.49
N GLN A 719 23.47 -12.58 -12.79
CA GLN A 719 22.89 -13.90 -13.02
C GLN A 719 21.39 -13.90 -12.75
N ALA A 720 20.92 -13.27 -11.67
CA ALA A 720 19.49 -13.16 -11.35
C ALA A 720 18.73 -12.35 -12.42
N GLU A 721 19.31 -11.28 -12.95
CA GLU A 721 18.75 -10.49 -14.04
C GLU A 721 18.62 -11.28 -15.36
N THR A 722 19.50 -12.25 -15.63
CA THR A 722 19.39 -13.14 -16.80
C THR A 722 18.05 -13.90 -16.82
N THR A 723 17.45 -14.18 -15.67
CA THR A 723 16.11 -14.78 -15.61
C THR A 723 15.08 -13.92 -16.34
N THR A 724 15.17 -12.59 -16.25
CA THR A 724 14.27 -11.64 -16.91
C THR A 724 14.38 -11.74 -18.43
N GLU A 725 15.61 -11.83 -18.95
CA GLU A 725 15.87 -11.94 -20.39
C GLU A 725 15.36 -13.28 -20.95
N LEU A 726 15.65 -14.40 -20.26
CA LEU A 726 15.16 -15.73 -20.63
C LEU A 726 13.63 -15.77 -20.61
N PHE A 727 13.02 -15.15 -19.62
CA PHE A 727 11.56 -15.08 -19.52
C PHE A 727 10.95 -14.25 -20.68
N ALA A 728 11.55 -13.12 -21.01
CA ALA A 728 11.12 -12.30 -22.15
C ALA A 728 11.25 -13.06 -23.47
N ALA A 729 12.34 -13.80 -23.68
CA ALA A 729 12.53 -14.64 -24.86
C ALA A 729 11.42 -15.73 -24.96
N MET A 730 11.15 -16.43 -23.87
CA MET A 730 10.10 -17.44 -23.80
C MET A 730 8.71 -16.84 -24.10
N LEU A 731 8.39 -15.63 -23.58
CA LEU A 731 7.10 -14.99 -23.88
C LEU A 731 6.94 -14.71 -25.38
N ARG A 732 8.02 -14.25 -26.07
CA ARG A 732 8.02 -14.04 -27.53
C ARG A 732 7.82 -15.36 -28.29
N GLU A 733 8.52 -16.41 -27.90
CA GLU A 733 8.37 -17.75 -28.50
C GLU A 733 6.94 -18.30 -28.36
N GLN A 734 6.30 -18.03 -27.23
CA GLN A 734 4.91 -18.42 -26.97
C GLN A 734 3.88 -17.48 -27.60
N GLY A 735 4.28 -16.42 -28.31
CA GLY A 735 3.39 -15.41 -28.90
C GLY A 735 2.57 -14.62 -27.86
N LEU A 736 3.09 -14.51 -26.65
CA LEU A 736 2.45 -13.77 -25.56
C LEU A 736 2.91 -12.29 -25.50
N MET A 737 4.10 -12.01 -26.02
CA MET A 737 4.68 -10.66 -26.08
C MET A 737 5.08 -10.29 -27.52
#